data_e62951b0ad5bd8f23ef381c348686ee4
#
_entry.id   e62951b0ad5bd8f23ef381c348686ee4
#
_cell.length_a   1.000
_cell.length_b   1.000
_cell.length_c   1.000
_cell.angle_alpha   90.00
_cell.angle_beta   90.00
_cell.angle_gamma   90.00
#
_symmetry.space_group_name_H-M   'P 1'
#
loop_
_entity.id
_entity.type
_entity.pdbx_description
1 polymer ?
#
loop_
_entity_poly.entity_id
_entity_poly.type
_entity_poly.pdbx_seq_one_letter_code
_entity_poly.pdbx_strand_id
1 'polypeptide(L)'
;MRSLFFIVFFVLSLNVLATDRVVIVVSPTGNDKASGNVAHPLKTVAAALDKAKRLNHDIPVEIKLRKGCYELDTTLEITRNNVKLTAFENEQVSISGGRKLAARMLKKVKDVAALERLQPEFRQNIRVVDFGKFGIPFEGLHATGFGRPTQSAWTEMYINGKPLRIARWPNDSTIAIKKVYESGISKNGEKADYPVFGYEEDHLNRWKKVTDLWISGYFAHGYADDMIRVEAIDTLQKKIHTAQHTLYGFMSGKPWRRWMALNLLEELDVPGEFVLDAENRKMYVFMPQEEIKDINVSCLDAPLLAIENCSNVEVEGIIFEYGRQIGIYLENTHHVLIKECVVRNMGGVGIAIGKGTYKLTNTEGHKFGGKPVAREIGDLMGRLYEDILFNRQGGTNNGIVDCYIYQTGAGGISLGGGDRATLTPAGNYVENCRIYNYNRIEKSYRPGVWIDGVGNRVSGCSIYDAPSMAILFHGNDHVIELCDITRVCNEVDDQAAIYYGRDPSELGNVIRYCFFHDLSAHHRVTATYHDDGACGGEVYGNIYYKAGSIPVLIGGGHQNHYKNNIFVDSPIAIRVDNRMQNWGKSMVEKGGVIDQRLKTVNYKQPPYSKAYPRLPTYWESDPSYPQGNLIEGNLFYQIGNVVAGRTEWLEMNNNWVTSTNPGWVDPSNPLKGFEADAPVYRMIKDFPLLPFSKIGTTLPLLED
;
A
#
# COMPACT_ATOMS: atom_id res chain seq x y z
N MET A 1 -65.96 -8.27 -24.52
CA MET A 1 -65.69 -7.00 -23.86
C MET A 1 -64.34 -7.07 -23.17
N ARG A 2 -63.32 -6.52 -23.77
CA ARG A 2 -61.96 -6.41 -23.20
C ARG A 2 -61.78 -4.96 -22.73
N SER A 3 -61.66 -4.75 -21.41
CA SER A 3 -61.41 -3.45 -20.83
C SER A 3 -59.90 -3.19 -20.87
N LEU A 4 -59.49 -2.15 -21.60
CA LEU A 4 -58.13 -1.57 -21.60
C LEU A 4 -57.99 -0.69 -20.39
N PHE A 5 -57.08 -0.99 -19.47
CA PHE A 5 -56.62 -0.09 -18.42
C PHE A 5 -55.47 0.77 -18.96
N PHE A 6 -55.64 2.04 -19.12
CA PHE A 6 -54.62 3.03 -19.37
C PHE A 6 -54.00 3.42 -18.02
N ILE A 7 -52.73 3.05 -17.80
CA ILE A 7 -51.93 3.59 -16.67
C ILE A 7 -51.28 4.88 -17.17
N VAL A 8 -51.75 6.01 -16.65
CA VAL A 8 -51.10 7.32 -16.86
C VAL A 8 -49.94 7.44 -15.88
N PHE A 9 -48.69 7.39 -16.38
CA PHE A 9 -47.52 7.72 -15.64
C PHE A 9 -47.46 9.26 -15.47
N PHE A 10 -47.68 9.76 -14.25
CA PHE A 10 -47.35 11.11 -13.87
C PHE A 10 -45.84 11.19 -13.65
N VAL A 11 -45.09 11.74 -14.60
CA VAL A 11 -43.69 12.14 -14.41
C VAL A 11 -43.68 13.41 -13.60
N LEU A 12 -43.49 13.29 -12.28
CA LEU A 12 -43.15 14.42 -11.43
C LEU A 12 -41.71 14.83 -11.80
N SER A 13 -41.58 15.86 -12.63
CA SER A 13 -40.34 16.60 -12.79
C SER A 13 -40.05 17.33 -11.46
N LEU A 14 -39.21 16.71 -10.63
CA LEU A 14 -38.56 17.42 -9.53
C LEU A 14 -37.65 18.47 -10.16
N ASN A 15 -38.16 19.73 -10.22
CA ASN A 15 -37.29 20.88 -10.36
C ASN A 15 -36.42 20.96 -9.10
N VAL A 16 -35.21 20.37 -9.15
CA VAL A 16 -34.17 20.69 -8.19
C VAL A 16 -33.85 22.15 -8.41
N LEU A 17 -34.38 23.02 -7.56
CA LEU A 17 -33.94 24.41 -7.42
C LEU A 17 -32.44 24.34 -7.18
N ALA A 18 -31.65 24.83 -8.14
CA ALA A 18 -30.21 25.01 -7.98
C ALA A 18 -30.03 25.92 -6.74
N THR A 19 -29.70 25.36 -5.61
CA THR A 19 -29.31 26.13 -4.43
C THR A 19 -28.11 26.97 -4.82
N ASP A 20 -28.24 28.33 -4.66
CA ASP A 20 -27.15 29.24 -4.97
C ASP A 20 -25.88 28.82 -4.22
N ARG A 21 -24.89 28.32 -4.96
CA ARG A 21 -23.62 27.88 -4.42
C ARG A 21 -22.72 29.10 -4.18
N VAL A 22 -22.12 29.21 -3.01
CA VAL A 22 -21.14 30.26 -2.73
C VAL A 22 -19.80 29.84 -3.32
N VAL A 23 -19.24 30.63 -4.23
CA VAL A 23 -17.92 30.40 -4.84
C VAL A 23 -16.86 31.26 -4.13
N ILE A 24 -15.78 30.62 -3.67
CA ILE A 24 -14.61 31.27 -3.07
C ILE A 24 -13.41 30.95 -3.95
N VAL A 25 -12.73 32.01 -4.44
CA VAL A 25 -11.56 31.86 -5.29
C VAL A 25 -10.29 32.12 -4.49
N VAL A 26 -9.28 31.25 -4.69
CA VAL A 26 -7.97 31.34 -4.07
C VAL A 26 -6.90 31.45 -5.14
N SER A 27 -5.90 32.31 -4.94
CA SER A 27 -4.75 32.48 -5.83
C SER A 27 -3.47 32.67 -5.01
N PRO A 28 -2.32 32.09 -5.40
CA PRO A 28 -1.04 32.34 -4.71
C PRO A 28 -0.64 33.82 -4.65
N THR A 29 -1.18 34.64 -5.57
CA THR A 29 -0.98 36.09 -5.63
C THR A 29 -2.12 36.88 -4.96
N GLY A 30 -3.08 36.22 -4.32
CA GLY A 30 -4.22 36.82 -3.65
C GLY A 30 -3.90 37.45 -2.31
N ASN A 31 -4.96 37.83 -1.57
CA ASN A 31 -4.86 38.43 -0.25
C ASN A 31 -5.96 37.88 0.66
N ASP A 32 -5.59 37.31 1.83
CA ASP A 32 -6.54 36.70 2.76
C ASP A 32 -7.52 37.69 3.42
N LYS A 33 -7.30 38.99 3.26
CA LYS A 33 -8.25 40.05 3.66
C LYS A 33 -9.24 40.41 2.55
N ALA A 34 -9.11 39.84 1.36
CA ALA A 34 -9.97 40.09 0.21
C ALA A 34 -11.35 39.41 0.33
N SER A 35 -12.25 39.72 -0.58
CA SER A 35 -13.59 39.14 -0.62
C SER A 35 -13.63 37.66 -1.01
N GLY A 36 -12.61 37.17 -1.70
CA GLY A 36 -12.54 35.78 -2.20
C GLY A 36 -13.36 35.54 -3.47
N ASN A 37 -13.70 36.60 -4.21
CA ASN A 37 -14.29 36.47 -5.54
C ASN A 37 -13.18 36.41 -6.63
N VAL A 38 -13.56 36.24 -7.89
CA VAL A 38 -12.63 36.13 -9.02
C VAL A 38 -11.70 37.34 -9.13
N ALA A 39 -12.23 38.57 -8.92
CA ALA A 39 -11.45 39.81 -9.03
C ALA A 39 -10.54 40.05 -7.81
N HIS A 40 -10.92 39.56 -6.65
CA HIS A 40 -10.21 39.76 -5.39
C HIS A 40 -10.07 38.40 -4.64
N PRO A 41 -9.23 37.47 -5.13
CA PRO A 41 -9.08 36.13 -4.58
C PRO A 41 -8.39 36.16 -3.19
N LEU A 42 -8.66 35.16 -2.38
CA LEU A 42 -7.89 34.89 -1.18
C LEU A 42 -6.49 34.37 -1.57
N LYS A 43 -5.55 34.45 -0.63
CA LYS A 43 -4.17 33.96 -0.88
C LYS A 43 -4.02 32.48 -0.52
N THR A 44 -4.61 32.04 0.59
CA THR A 44 -4.40 30.69 1.13
C THR A 44 -5.68 29.85 1.11
N VAL A 45 -5.49 28.54 0.92
CA VAL A 45 -6.60 27.57 1.00
C VAL A 45 -7.19 27.55 2.42
N ALA A 46 -6.35 27.69 3.45
CA ALA A 46 -6.77 27.75 4.83
C ALA A 46 -7.77 28.90 5.08
N ALA A 47 -7.48 30.11 4.58
CA ALA A 47 -8.39 31.26 4.71
C ALA A 47 -9.73 31.02 3.99
N ALA A 48 -9.71 30.31 2.84
CA ALA A 48 -10.94 29.95 2.14
C ALA A 48 -11.79 28.94 2.93
N LEU A 49 -11.16 27.94 3.53
CA LEU A 49 -11.81 26.94 4.39
C LEU A 49 -12.38 27.61 5.66
N ASP A 50 -11.63 28.50 6.28
CA ASP A 50 -12.10 29.27 7.45
C ASP A 50 -13.28 30.16 7.09
N LYS A 51 -13.27 30.80 5.92
CA LYS A 51 -14.41 31.57 5.42
C LYS A 51 -15.60 30.66 5.17
N ALA A 52 -15.42 29.51 4.56
CA ALA A 52 -16.46 28.52 4.33
C ALA A 52 -17.10 28.03 5.65
N LYS A 53 -16.30 27.77 6.69
CA LYS A 53 -16.79 27.35 8.03
C LYS A 53 -17.77 28.35 8.67
N ARG A 54 -17.66 29.64 8.36
CA ARG A 54 -18.52 30.68 8.91
C ARG A 54 -19.87 30.83 8.20
N LEU A 55 -20.02 30.20 7.03
CA LEU A 55 -21.28 30.21 6.30
C LEU A 55 -22.26 29.19 6.88
N ASN A 56 -23.55 29.38 6.65
CA ASN A 56 -24.56 28.39 7.02
C ASN A 56 -24.19 27.03 6.36
N HIS A 57 -24.21 25.96 7.13
CA HIS A 57 -23.80 24.62 6.72
C HIS A 57 -24.67 24.01 5.61
N ASP A 58 -25.89 24.49 5.43
CA ASP A 58 -26.81 24.07 4.36
C ASP A 58 -26.43 24.66 2.99
N ILE A 59 -25.69 25.77 2.97
CA ILE A 59 -25.29 26.43 1.73
C ILE A 59 -24.08 25.68 1.13
N PRO A 60 -24.17 25.15 -0.10
CA PRO A 60 -23.02 24.55 -0.77
C PRO A 60 -21.94 25.60 -1.03
N VAL A 61 -20.68 25.21 -0.78
CA VAL A 61 -19.51 26.07 -1.01
C VAL A 61 -18.58 25.41 -2.03
N GLU A 62 -18.18 26.17 -3.02
CA GLU A 62 -17.16 25.76 -3.98
C GLU A 62 -15.91 26.62 -3.83
N ILE A 63 -14.78 26.00 -3.48
CA ILE A 63 -13.47 26.65 -3.35
C ILE A 63 -12.68 26.34 -4.61
N LYS A 64 -12.40 27.36 -5.42
CA LYS A 64 -11.67 27.24 -6.69
C LYS A 64 -10.25 27.79 -6.56
N LEU A 65 -9.28 26.92 -6.82
CA LEU A 65 -7.86 27.24 -6.72
C LEU A 65 -7.30 27.64 -8.08
N ARG A 66 -6.70 28.83 -8.16
CA ARG A 66 -5.98 29.27 -9.35
C ARG A 66 -4.63 28.57 -9.46
N LYS A 67 -4.11 28.52 -10.67
CA LYS A 67 -2.81 27.92 -11.01
C LYS A 67 -1.71 28.30 -10.03
N GLY A 68 -0.98 27.28 -9.55
CA GLY A 68 0.19 27.43 -8.71
C GLY A 68 0.33 26.36 -7.64
N CYS A 69 1.37 26.50 -6.84
CA CYS A 69 1.68 25.65 -5.72
C CYS A 69 1.30 26.35 -4.40
N TYR A 70 0.55 25.66 -3.58
CA TYR A 70 0.14 26.10 -2.24
C TYR A 70 0.93 25.32 -1.20
N GLU A 71 2.04 25.89 -0.75
CA GLU A 71 2.89 25.29 0.31
C GLU A 71 2.17 25.39 1.67
N LEU A 72 2.15 24.28 2.41
CA LEU A 72 1.47 24.17 3.69
C LEU A 72 2.46 24.18 4.86
N ASP A 73 2.13 24.91 5.92
CA ASP A 73 2.75 24.82 7.24
C ASP A 73 2.02 23.85 8.17
N THR A 74 0.72 23.65 7.93
CA THR A 74 -0.17 22.79 8.74
C THR A 74 -1.20 22.11 7.84
N THR A 75 -1.81 21.06 8.34
CA THR A 75 -2.91 20.35 7.68
C THR A 75 -4.04 21.28 7.28
N LEU A 76 -4.55 21.17 6.06
CA LEU A 76 -5.83 21.75 5.66
C LEU A 76 -6.98 20.92 6.22
N GLU A 77 -8.02 21.55 6.78
CA GLU A 77 -9.12 20.85 7.44
C GLU A 77 -10.47 21.18 6.82
N ILE A 78 -11.19 20.15 6.36
CA ILE A 78 -12.60 20.25 5.98
C ILE A 78 -13.43 19.52 7.04
N THR A 79 -14.22 20.31 7.79
CA THR A 79 -15.07 19.81 8.88
C THR A 79 -16.53 20.26 8.74
N ARG A 80 -16.93 20.71 7.54
CA ARG A 80 -18.30 21.11 7.21
C ARG A 80 -18.81 20.32 6.01
N ASN A 81 -20.12 20.14 5.94
CA ASN A 81 -20.82 19.52 4.83
C ASN A 81 -20.84 20.41 3.57
N ASN A 82 -21.09 19.77 2.42
CA ASN A 82 -21.41 20.44 1.15
C ASN A 82 -20.28 21.35 0.66
N VAL A 83 -19.05 20.84 0.63
CA VAL A 83 -17.84 21.54 0.13
C VAL A 83 -17.33 20.88 -1.12
N LYS A 84 -17.07 21.68 -2.16
CA LYS A 84 -16.26 21.27 -3.31
C LYS A 84 -14.95 22.06 -3.30
N LEU A 85 -13.81 21.36 -3.29
CA LEU A 85 -12.46 21.92 -3.45
C LEU A 85 -11.93 21.49 -4.80
N THR A 86 -11.70 22.42 -5.71
CA THR A 86 -11.32 22.09 -7.10
C THR A 86 -10.36 23.10 -7.72
N ALA A 87 -9.67 22.70 -8.79
CA ALA A 87 -8.92 23.61 -9.62
C ALA A 87 -9.88 24.57 -10.39
N PHE A 88 -9.43 25.80 -10.63
CA PHE A 88 -10.19 26.77 -11.42
C PHE A 88 -10.04 26.45 -12.91
N GLU A 89 -11.14 26.15 -13.59
CA GLU A 89 -11.17 25.91 -15.06
C GLU A 89 -10.06 24.97 -15.57
N ASN A 90 -9.80 23.87 -14.84
CA ASN A 90 -8.75 22.88 -15.13
C ASN A 90 -7.31 23.46 -15.12
N GLU A 91 -7.09 24.56 -14.40
CA GLU A 91 -5.75 25.08 -14.16
C GLU A 91 -4.92 24.07 -13.34
N GLN A 92 -3.62 23.98 -13.61
CA GLN A 92 -2.73 23.10 -12.85
C GLN A 92 -2.48 23.64 -11.44
N VAL A 93 -2.94 22.90 -10.43
CA VAL A 93 -2.87 23.26 -9.03
C VAL A 93 -2.17 22.17 -8.23
N SER A 94 -1.21 22.55 -7.36
CA SER A 94 -0.65 21.65 -6.38
C SER A 94 -0.78 22.17 -4.94
N ILE A 95 -1.05 21.26 -4.02
CA ILE A 95 -0.99 21.45 -2.56
C ILE A 95 0.22 20.68 -2.07
N SER A 96 1.19 21.39 -1.50
CA SER A 96 2.51 20.87 -1.17
C SER A 96 2.77 20.89 0.33
N GLY A 97 3.17 19.73 0.90
CA GLY A 97 3.74 19.64 2.24
C GLY A 97 5.25 19.93 2.29
N GLY A 98 5.83 20.21 1.14
CA GLY A 98 7.25 20.53 0.99
C GLY A 98 7.53 22.02 0.91
N ARG A 99 8.84 22.30 0.72
CA ARG A 99 9.34 23.66 0.44
C ARG A 99 10.21 23.63 -0.79
N LYS A 100 9.98 24.62 -1.67
CA LYS A 100 10.84 24.83 -2.82
C LYS A 100 12.17 25.44 -2.38
N LEU A 101 13.28 24.80 -2.77
CA LEU A 101 14.62 25.31 -2.50
C LEU A 101 15.11 26.18 -3.65
N ALA A 102 15.62 27.38 -3.30
CA ALA A 102 16.35 28.18 -4.27
C ALA A 102 17.73 27.55 -4.53
N ALA A 103 18.18 27.49 -5.80
CA ALA A 103 19.49 26.92 -6.16
C ALA A 103 20.67 27.51 -5.36
N ARG A 104 20.58 28.78 -4.93
CA ARG A 104 21.58 29.43 -4.08
C ARG A 104 21.73 28.80 -2.67
N MET A 105 20.77 27.98 -2.23
CA MET A 105 20.83 27.29 -0.94
C MET A 105 21.72 26.04 -1.00
N LEU A 106 21.90 25.45 -2.17
CA LEU A 106 22.81 24.34 -2.41
C LEU A 106 24.23 24.88 -2.63
N LYS A 107 25.10 24.68 -1.66
CA LYS A 107 26.48 25.18 -1.65
C LYS A 107 27.47 24.07 -1.96
N LYS A 108 28.63 24.42 -2.52
CA LYS A 108 29.77 23.50 -2.56
C LYS A 108 30.18 23.12 -1.15
N VAL A 109 30.55 21.87 -0.95
CA VAL A 109 31.07 21.38 0.34
C VAL A 109 32.39 22.08 0.63
N LYS A 110 32.53 22.68 1.81
CA LYS A 110 33.75 23.35 2.30
C LYS A 110 34.28 22.78 3.60
N ASP A 111 33.45 21.99 4.28
CA ASP A 111 33.82 21.30 5.51
C ASP A 111 34.95 20.30 5.23
N VAL A 112 36.09 20.44 5.90
CA VAL A 112 37.27 19.61 5.65
C VAL A 112 37.00 18.15 6.01
N ALA A 113 36.31 17.91 7.15
CA ALA A 113 36.00 16.55 7.60
C ALA A 113 35.05 15.84 6.63
N ALA A 114 34.06 16.55 6.08
CA ALA A 114 33.20 16.01 5.04
C ALA A 114 33.96 15.74 3.74
N LEU A 115 34.82 16.66 3.31
CA LEU A 115 35.63 16.49 2.10
C LEU A 115 36.59 15.30 2.18
N GLU A 116 37.14 15.01 3.36
CA GLU A 116 38.01 13.83 3.56
C GLU A 116 37.27 12.51 3.44
N ARG A 117 35.96 12.50 3.70
CA ARG A 117 35.09 11.33 3.56
C ARG A 117 34.59 11.13 2.13
N LEU A 118 34.36 12.22 1.39
CA LEU A 118 33.91 12.19 0.01
C LEU A 118 35.02 11.70 -0.95
N GLN A 119 34.64 10.85 -1.89
CA GLN A 119 35.57 10.41 -2.96
C GLN A 119 36.02 11.62 -3.77
N PRO A 120 37.36 11.78 -3.98
CA PRO A 120 37.93 13.00 -4.59
C PRO A 120 37.32 13.38 -5.94
N GLU A 121 37.07 12.39 -6.79
CA GLU A 121 36.50 12.55 -8.14
C GLU A 121 35.09 13.15 -8.15
N PHE A 122 34.29 12.93 -7.10
CA PHE A 122 32.89 13.37 -7.04
C PHE A 122 32.68 14.70 -6.29
N ARG A 123 33.67 15.20 -5.56
CA ARG A 123 33.56 16.42 -4.72
C ARG A 123 33.00 17.65 -5.45
N GLN A 124 33.32 17.79 -6.75
CA GLN A 124 32.88 18.93 -7.54
C GLN A 124 31.37 18.92 -7.83
N ASN A 125 30.75 17.74 -7.81
CA ASN A 125 29.34 17.53 -8.16
C ASN A 125 28.45 17.47 -6.92
N ILE A 126 29.05 17.35 -5.73
CA ILE A 126 28.30 17.27 -4.47
C ILE A 126 28.01 18.68 -3.93
N ARG A 127 26.79 18.87 -3.48
CA ARG A 127 26.30 20.08 -2.83
C ARG A 127 25.83 19.77 -1.42
N VAL A 128 25.78 20.81 -0.58
CA VAL A 128 25.24 20.72 0.78
C VAL A 128 24.18 21.78 1.00
N VAL A 129 23.08 21.38 1.62
CA VAL A 129 22.04 22.27 2.16
C VAL A 129 22.11 22.23 3.67
N ASP A 130 22.08 23.39 4.29
CA ASP A 130 22.04 23.58 5.76
C ASP A 130 20.62 23.99 6.15
N PHE A 131 19.82 23.04 6.61
CA PHE A 131 18.42 23.24 6.98
C PHE A 131 18.28 24.13 8.21
N GLY A 132 19.19 24.00 9.18
CA GLY A 132 19.22 24.83 10.37
C GLY A 132 19.40 26.30 10.05
N LYS A 133 20.29 26.63 9.12
CA LYS A 133 20.56 27.99 8.67
C LYS A 133 19.35 28.66 8.01
N PHE A 134 18.53 27.89 7.32
CA PHE A 134 17.37 28.41 6.58
C PHE A 134 16.05 28.26 7.35
N GLY A 135 16.07 27.69 8.57
CA GLY A 135 14.86 27.48 9.36
C GLY A 135 13.86 26.49 8.73
N ILE A 136 14.36 25.59 7.86
CA ILE A 136 13.52 24.58 7.22
C ILE A 136 13.41 23.36 8.15
N PRO A 137 12.24 22.77 8.34
CA PRO A 137 12.06 21.54 9.08
C PRO A 137 12.99 20.42 8.55
N PHE A 138 13.58 19.66 9.45
CA PHE A 138 14.53 18.59 9.12
C PHE A 138 14.33 17.42 10.06
N GLU A 139 14.29 16.22 9.48
CA GLU A 139 14.22 14.95 10.20
C GLU A 139 15.26 13.98 9.64
N GLY A 140 16.02 13.37 10.54
CA GLY A 140 16.98 12.32 10.21
C GLY A 140 16.34 10.95 10.00
N LEU A 141 17.17 9.97 9.65
CA LEU A 141 16.72 8.59 9.49
C LEU A 141 16.26 8.00 10.82
N HIS A 142 15.28 7.11 10.75
CA HIS A 142 14.80 6.30 11.86
C HIS A 142 14.56 4.86 11.41
N ALA A 143 14.43 3.93 12.37
CA ALA A 143 14.19 2.54 12.04
C ALA A 143 12.81 2.33 11.43
N THR A 144 12.76 1.58 10.33
CA THR A 144 11.55 1.20 9.61
C THR A 144 11.55 -0.30 9.31
N GLY A 145 10.43 -0.84 8.85
CA GLY A 145 10.33 -2.21 8.35
C GLY A 145 9.27 -3.05 9.05
N PHE A 146 9.29 -4.33 8.78
CA PHE A 146 8.27 -5.28 9.23
C PHE A 146 8.18 -5.35 10.76
N GLY A 147 6.94 -5.27 11.27
CA GLY A 147 6.67 -5.26 12.72
C GLY A 147 6.94 -3.93 13.41
N ARG A 148 7.20 -2.87 12.65
CA ARG A 148 7.28 -1.50 13.14
C ARG A 148 6.08 -0.68 12.68
N PRO A 149 5.62 0.29 13.50
CA PRO A 149 4.55 1.18 13.07
C PRO A 149 5.04 2.11 11.95
N THR A 150 4.16 2.38 10.98
CA THR A 150 4.40 3.42 9.97
C THR A 150 4.48 4.78 10.64
N GLN A 151 5.54 5.50 10.38
CA GLN A 151 5.82 6.84 10.91
C GLN A 151 5.98 7.84 9.75
N SER A 152 5.99 9.14 10.10
CA SER A 152 6.37 10.18 9.14
C SER A 152 7.81 9.94 8.67
N ALA A 153 8.03 10.00 7.36
CA ALA A 153 9.36 9.80 6.79
C ALA A 153 10.37 10.84 7.24
N TRP A 154 11.64 10.55 7.07
CA TRP A 154 12.72 11.53 7.13
C TRP A 154 12.57 12.62 6.06
N THR A 155 13.41 13.67 6.14
CA THR A 155 13.45 14.71 5.11
C THR A 155 13.97 14.13 3.80
N GLU A 156 13.13 14.14 2.75
CA GLU A 156 13.48 13.73 1.41
C GLU A 156 13.68 14.95 0.50
N MET A 157 14.51 14.80 -0.53
CA MET A 157 14.66 15.79 -1.58
C MET A 157 14.14 15.25 -2.92
N TYR A 158 13.52 16.13 -3.66
CA TYR A 158 12.96 15.85 -4.98
C TYR A 158 13.54 16.87 -5.99
N ILE A 159 14.02 16.37 -7.12
CA ILE A 159 14.50 17.19 -8.24
C ILE A 159 13.65 16.86 -9.46
N ASN A 160 13.08 17.90 -10.10
CA ASN A 160 12.17 17.75 -11.24
C ASN A 160 11.00 16.80 -10.95
N GLY A 161 10.46 16.83 -9.71
CA GLY A 161 9.39 15.94 -9.29
C GLY A 161 9.80 14.50 -8.95
N LYS A 162 11.07 14.12 -9.15
CA LYS A 162 11.58 12.77 -8.88
C LYS A 162 12.25 12.71 -7.49
N PRO A 163 11.92 11.70 -6.63
CA PRO A 163 12.59 11.54 -5.35
C PRO A 163 14.05 11.11 -5.55
N LEU A 164 14.96 11.72 -4.82
CA LEU A 164 16.32 11.24 -4.71
C LEU A 164 16.38 10.01 -3.79
N ARG A 165 17.44 9.21 -3.93
CA ARG A 165 17.67 8.04 -3.06
C ARG A 165 18.74 8.31 -2.02
N ILE A 166 18.66 7.65 -0.88
CA ILE A 166 19.74 7.65 0.11
C ILE A 166 20.97 6.97 -0.50
N ALA A 167 22.16 7.56 -0.34
CA ALA A 167 23.43 6.95 -0.74
C ALA A 167 23.57 5.56 -0.12
N ARG A 168 23.90 4.57 -0.92
CA ARG A 168 23.90 3.17 -0.50
C ARG A 168 25.11 2.40 -1.04
N TRP A 169 25.47 1.37 -0.32
CA TRP A 169 26.44 0.38 -0.79
C TRP A 169 25.96 -1.07 -0.52
N PRO A 170 26.05 -1.99 -1.51
CA PRO A 170 26.36 -1.73 -2.93
C PRO A 170 25.25 -0.96 -3.65
N ASN A 171 25.61 -0.28 -4.75
CA ASN A 171 24.66 0.60 -5.46
C ASN A 171 23.45 -0.13 -6.05
N ASP A 172 23.62 -1.30 -6.64
CA ASP A 172 22.57 -2.01 -7.37
C ASP A 172 22.38 -3.46 -6.93
N SER A 173 23.00 -3.85 -5.81
CA SER A 173 22.92 -5.19 -5.26
C SER A 173 22.80 -5.21 -3.74
N THR A 174 22.94 -6.37 -3.14
CA THR A 174 22.94 -6.57 -1.68
C THR A 174 23.97 -7.61 -1.30
N ILE A 175 24.42 -7.59 -0.05
CA ILE A 175 25.40 -8.50 0.52
C ILE A 175 24.69 -9.62 1.28
N ALA A 176 25.13 -10.87 1.08
CA ALA A 176 24.59 -12.00 1.82
C ALA A 176 25.07 -11.99 3.28
N ILE A 177 24.17 -12.28 4.22
CA ILE A 177 24.53 -12.51 5.63
C ILE A 177 25.09 -13.94 5.73
N LYS A 178 26.42 -14.05 5.86
CA LYS A 178 27.09 -15.34 5.89
C LYS A 178 27.26 -15.91 7.30
N LYS A 179 27.49 -15.06 8.28
CA LYS A 179 27.71 -15.47 9.69
C LYS A 179 27.00 -14.54 10.65
N VAL A 180 26.30 -15.11 11.61
CA VAL A 180 25.66 -14.39 12.72
C VAL A 180 26.35 -14.82 14.01
N TYR A 181 26.82 -13.86 14.80
CA TYR A 181 27.44 -14.10 16.11
C TYR A 181 26.41 -13.95 17.23
N GLU A 182 25.57 -12.91 17.14
CA GLU A 182 24.43 -12.68 18.02
C GLU A 182 23.17 -12.42 17.14
N SER A 183 22.11 -13.16 17.39
CA SER A 183 20.89 -13.07 16.56
C SER A 183 19.99 -11.91 16.95
N GLY A 184 20.08 -11.42 18.16
CA GLY A 184 19.16 -10.41 18.69
C GLY A 184 17.83 -10.96 19.19
N ILE A 185 17.67 -12.28 19.25
CA ILE A 185 16.45 -12.93 19.76
C ILE A 185 16.69 -13.43 21.17
N SER A 186 15.76 -13.09 22.08
CA SER A 186 15.74 -13.59 23.46
C SER A 186 15.69 -15.12 23.48
N LYS A 187 16.53 -15.73 24.28
CA LYS A 187 16.53 -17.16 24.58
C LYS A 187 16.18 -17.33 26.07
N ASN A 188 15.26 -18.24 26.36
CA ASN A 188 14.88 -18.58 27.73
C ASN A 188 14.37 -17.42 28.60
N GLY A 189 13.81 -16.35 27.98
CA GLY A 189 13.28 -15.18 28.71
C GLY A 189 14.33 -14.16 29.16
N GLU A 190 15.62 -14.38 28.85
CA GLU A 190 16.67 -13.39 29.06
C GLU A 190 16.64 -12.31 27.99
N LYS A 191 17.00 -11.08 28.36
CA LYS A 191 17.12 -9.97 27.39
C LYS A 191 18.25 -10.31 26.40
N ALA A 192 17.92 -10.35 25.10
CA ALA A 192 18.94 -10.55 24.08
C ALA A 192 19.83 -9.31 23.91
N ASP A 193 21.10 -9.53 23.57
CA ASP A 193 21.97 -8.47 23.07
C ASP A 193 21.52 -8.05 21.67
N TYR A 194 21.95 -6.87 21.22
CA TYR A 194 21.70 -6.42 19.85
C TYR A 194 22.38 -7.34 18.83
N PRO A 195 21.79 -7.53 17.63
CA PRO A 195 22.38 -8.38 16.61
C PRO A 195 23.83 -8.01 16.26
N VAL A 196 24.67 -9.05 16.07
CA VAL A 196 26.06 -8.92 15.61
C VAL A 196 26.28 -9.93 14.49
N PHE A 197 26.72 -9.46 13.33
CA PHE A 197 26.96 -10.33 12.17
C PHE A 197 28.31 -10.01 11.51
N GLY A 198 28.83 -11.00 10.76
CA GLY A 198 30.10 -10.90 10.05
C GLY A 198 29.93 -10.46 8.61
N TYR A 199 30.95 -9.78 8.11
CA TYR A 199 31.14 -9.44 6.71
C TYR A 199 32.51 -9.94 6.20
N GLU A 200 32.67 -10.02 4.89
CA GLU A 200 33.93 -10.48 4.27
C GLU A 200 34.62 -9.38 3.45
N GLU A 201 33.86 -8.39 3.04
CA GLU A 201 34.24 -7.33 2.12
C GLU A 201 35.25 -6.36 2.74
N ASP A 202 36.41 -6.14 2.07
CA ASP A 202 37.40 -5.15 2.49
C ASP A 202 36.97 -3.70 2.20
N HIS A 203 35.91 -3.55 1.42
CA HIS A 203 35.33 -2.24 1.09
C HIS A 203 34.97 -1.42 2.34
N LEU A 204 34.49 -2.06 3.42
CA LEU A 204 34.09 -1.38 4.65
C LEU A 204 35.26 -0.67 5.37
N ASN A 205 36.52 -1.05 5.07
CA ASN A 205 37.71 -0.42 5.64
C ASN A 205 37.85 1.08 5.24
N ARG A 206 37.15 1.51 4.20
CA ARG A 206 37.13 2.92 3.75
C ARG A 206 36.19 3.82 4.57
N TRP A 207 35.24 3.24 5.32
CA TRP A 207 34.28 3.99 6.11
C TRP A 207 34.92 4.55 7.37
N LYS A 208 35.18 5.85 7.36
CA LYS A 208 35.92 6.54 8.42
C LYS A 208 35.08 6.86 9.65
N LYS A 209 33.76 7.03 9.47
CA LYS A 209 32.82 7.39 10.54
C LYS A 209 31.51 6.64 10.36
N VAL A 210 31.09 5.93 11.39
CA VAL A 210 29.85 5.14 11.37
C VAL A 210 28.65 5.86 12.00
N THR A 211 28.81 7.14 12.41
CA THR A 211 27.70 7.96 12.87
C THR A 211 26.67 8.10 11.76
N ASP A 212 25.41 7.85 12.06
CA ASP A 212 24.30 7.81 11.09
C ASP A 212 24.45 6.78 9.98
N LEU A 213 25.26 5.73 10.17
CA LEU A 213 25.26 4.56 9.32
C LEU A 213 24.05 3.68 9.65
N TRP A 214 23.30 3.34 8.61
CA TRP A 214 22.15 2.45 8.66
C TRP A 214 22.39 1.22 7.78
N ILE A 215 21.75 0.12 8.13
CA ILE A 215 21.68 -1.06 7.27
C ILE A 215 20.21 -1.38 6.98
N SER A 216 19.93 -1.75 5.75
CA SER A 216 18.61 -2.20 5.34
C SER A 216 18.70 -3.55 4.63
N GLY A 217 17.67 -4.36 4.77
CA GLY A 217 17.62 -5.65 4.10
C GLY A 217 16.62 -6.61 4.72
N TYR A 218 16.78 -7.89 4.36
CA TYR A 218 15.96 -9.00 4.84
C TYR A 218 16.83 -9.89 5.72
N PHE A 219 16.81 -9.65 7.02
CA PHE A 219 17.81 -10.26 7.92
C PHE A 219 17.48 -11.68 8.36
N ALA A 220 16.21 -12.09 8.31
CA ALA A 220 15.78 -13.44 8.70
C ALA A 220 14.89 -14.09 7.64
N HIS A 221 13.78 -13.47 7.30
CA HIS A 221 12.79 -13.93 6.34
C HIS A 221 12.69 -12.97 5.15
N GLY A 222 12.51 -13.50 3.94
CA GLY A 222 12.44 -12.69 2.72
C GLY A 222 11.15 -11.84 2.58
N TYR A 223 10.19 -12.03 3.47
CA TYR A 223 8.99 -11.20 3.59
C TYR A 223 9.09 -10.11 4.66
N ALA A 224 10.19 -10.05 5.42
CA ALA A 224 10.35 -9.14 6.55
C ALA A 224 11.58 -8.26 6.33
N ASP A 225 11.37 -7.10 5.72
CA ASP A 225 12.40 -6.07 5.60
C ASP A 225 12.61 -5.35 6.93
N ASP A 226 13.78 -4.80 7.10
CA ASP A 226 14.09 -3.95 8.26
C ASP A 226 15.18 -2.93 7.86
N MET A 227 15.15 -1.75 8.47
CA MET A 227 16.19 -0.75 8.41
C MET A 227 16.55 -0.31 9.83
N ILE A 228 17.78 -0.56 10.23
CA ILE A 228 18.25 -0.29 11.59
C ILE A 228 19.62 0.39 11.58
N ARG A 229 19.92 1.11 12.67
CA ARG A 229 21.18 1.82 12.85
C ARG A 229 22.31 0.85 13.22
N VAL A 230 23.50 1.13 12.72
CA VAL A 230 24.75 0.48 13.13
C VAL A 230 25.35 1.24 14.31
N GLU A 231 25.78 0.50 15.33
CA GLU A 231 26.47 1.04 16.50
C GLU A 231 27.98 1.14 16.26
N ALA A 232 28.58 0.06 15.74
CA ALA A 232 30.01 -0.01 15.50
C ALA A 232 30.36 -1.04 14.42
N ILE A 233 31.51 -0.84 13.78
CA ILE A 233 32.15 -1.80 12.90
C ILE A 233 33.51 -2.18 13.50
N ASP A 234 33.72 -3.46 13.81
CA ASP A 234 35.00 -4.02 14.14
C ASP A 234 35.70 -4.48 12.87
N THR A 235 36.62 -3.66 12.37
CA THR A 235 37.36 -3.94 11.13
C THR A 235 38.40 -5.04 11.29
N LEU A 236 38.88 -5.31 12.51
CA LEU A 236 39.84 -6.39 12.78
C LEU A 236 39.16 -7.76 12.79
N GLN A 237 38.00 -7.87 13.42
CA GLN A 237 37.21 -9.10 13.47
C GLN A 237 36.19 -9.21 12.35
N LYS A 238 36.05 -8.19 11.49
CA LYS A 238 35.05 -8.07 10.42
C LYS A 238 33.63 -8.30 10.95
N LYS A 239 33.23 -7.56 11.97
CA LYS A 239 31.90 -7.62 12.60
C LYS A 239 31.17 -6.30 12.52
N ILE A 240 29.87 -6.35 12.31
CA ILE A 240 28.96 -5.21 12.42
C ILE A 240 28.10 -5.40 13.68
N HIS A 241 28.13 -4.42 14.56
CA HIS A 241 27.29 -4.34 15.75
C HIS A 241 26.14 -3.40 15.48
N THR A 242 24.90 -3.87 15.66
CA THR A 242 23.72 -3.05 15.46
C THR A 242 23.29 -2.35 16.74
N ALA A 243 22.51 -1.27 16.61
CA ALA A 243 22.00 -0.49 17.74
C ALA A 243 20.53 -0.81 18.08
N GLN A 244 19.91 -1.77 17.39
CA GLN A 244 18.47 -2.03 17.51
C GLN A 244 18.16 -3.50 17.22
N HIS A 245 17.07 -4.00 17.82
CA HIS A 245 16.52 -5.31 17.52
C HIS A 245 15.64 -5.26 16.25
N THR A 246 15.46 -6.43 15.64
CA THR A 246 14.47 -6.69 14.61
C THR A 246 13.49 -7.78 15.07
N LEU A 247 12.32 -7.87 14.47
CA LEU A 247 11.26 -8.80 14.90
C LEU A 247 11.74 -10.26 14.93
N TYR A 248 12.47 -10.69 13.92
CA TYR A 248 12.91 -12.07 13.76
C TYR A 248 14.41 -12.27 13.99
N GLY A 249 15.11 -11.22 14.44
CA GLY A 249 16.55 -11.26 14.59
C GLY A 249 17.31 -11.45 13.28
N PHE A 250 18.55 -11.86 13.38
CA PHE A 250 19.43 -12.12 12.24
C PHE A 250 19.66 -13.63 12.05
N MET A 251 19.64 -14.04 10.79
CA MET A 251 19.94 -15.41 10.38
C MET A 251 20.82 -15.40 9.14
N SER A 252 21.49 -16.54 8.85
CA SER A 252 22.33 -16.73 7.67
C SER A 252 21.94 -17.95 6.84
N GLY A 253 22.58 -18.18 5.68
CA GLY A 253 22.47 -19.42 4.92
C GLY A 253 21.24 -19.55 4.01
N LYS A 254 20.56 -18.46 3.68
CA LYS A 254 19.50 -18.44 2.67
C LYS A 254 19.70 -17.26 1.70
N PRO A 255 19.32 -17.38 0.42
CA PRO A 255 19.59 -16.36 -0.60
C PRO A 255 18.91 -15.02 -0.34
N TRP A 256 17.76 -15.00 0.35
CA TRP A 256 17.07 -13.77 0.71
C TRP A 256 17.66 -13.06 1.94
N ARG A 257 18.55 -13.69 2.74
CA ARG A 257 19.18 -13.09 3.91
C ARG A 257 20.32 -12.20 3.47
N ARG A 258 20.01 -10.92 3.31
CA ARG A 258 20.89 -9.95 2.68
C ARG A 258 20.74 -8.57 3.29
N TRP A 259 21.75 -7.74 3.11
CA TRP A 259 21.80 -6.39 3.62
C TRP A 259 22.51 -5.43 2.65
N MET A 260 22.33 -4.14 2.87
CA MET A 260 23.06 -3.05 2.25
C MET A 260 23.28 -1.95 3.28
N ALA A 261 24.35 -1.18 3.12
CA ALA A 261 24.64 -0.01 3.93
C ALA A 261 23.94 1.23 3.33
N LEU A 262 23.55 2.16 4.19
CA LEU A 262 22.88 3.40 3.80
C LEU A 262 23.50 4.60 4.53
N ASN A 263 23.43 5.77 3.89
CA ASN A 263 23.68 7.07 4.49
C ASN A 263 25.15 7.35 4.85
N LEU A 264 26.06 6.96 3.99
CA LEU A 264 27.49 7.25 4.16
C LEU A 264 28.00 8.25 3.12
N LEU A 265 28.76 9.25 3.56
CA LEU A 265 29.44 10.22 2.66
C LEU A 265 30.45 9.52 1.73
N GLU A 266 31.08 8.46 2.20
CA GLU A 266 32.02 7.64 1.45
C GLU A 266 31.35 6.91 0.27
N GLU A 267 30.03 6.72 0.34
CA GLU A 267 29.19 6.03 -0.66
C GLU A 267 28.25 6.98 -1.43
N LEU A 268 28.47 8.30 -1.33
CA LEU A 268 27.76 9.29 -2.12
C LEU A 268 28.46 9.42 -3.49
N ASP A 269 28.23 8.45 -4.36
CA ASP A 269 28.99 8.23 -5.58
C ASP A 269 28.16 8.06 -6.86
N VAL A 270 26.82 8.13 -6.76
CA VAL A 270 25.91 8.07 -7.90
C VAL A 270 25.08 9.37 -7.97
N PRO A 271 24.95 10.00 -9.17
CA PRO A 271 24.08 11.15 -9.35
C PRO A 271 22.63 10.86 -8.91
N GLY A 272 22.04 11.77 -8.15
CA GLY A 272 20.69 11.60 -7.57
C GLY A 272 20.67 10.93 -6.20
N GLU A 273 21.82 10.77 -5.56
CA GLU A 273 21.90 10.31 -4.18
C GLU A 273 22.03 11.47 -3.18
N PHE A 274 21.59 11.19 -1.94
CA PHE A 274 21.80 12.09 -0.82
C PHE A 274 22.22 11.38 0.46
N VAL A 275 22.86 12.12 1.37
CA VAL A 275 23.22 11.72 2.73
C VAL A 275 22.65 12.74 3.71
N LEU A 276 22.00 12.27 4.77
CA LEU A 276 21.53 13.09 5.89
C LEU A 276 22.58 13.09 7.02
N ASP A 277 22.96 14.27 7.44
CA ASP A 277 23.74 14.53 8.63
C ASP A 277 22.78 15.06 9.72
N ALA A 278 22.25 14.14 10.52
CA ALA A 278 21.23 14.46 11.51
C ALA A 278 21.74 15.40 12.61
N GLU A 279 22.99 15.24 13.02
CA GLU A 279 23.63 16.05 14.05
C GLU A 279 23.70 17.54 13.65
N ASN A 280 24.08 17.82 12.40
CA ASN A 280 24.27 19.18 11.90
C ASN A 280 23.08 19.72 11.09
N ARG A 281 22.00 18.93 10.95
CA ARG A 281 20.81 19.25 10.15
C ARG A 281 21.18 19.64 8.71
N LYS A 282 22.03 18.83 8.08
CA LYS A 282 22.50 19.04 6.70
C LYS A 282 22.14 17.87 5.81
N MET A 283 22.00 18.15 4.53
CA MET A 283 21.88 17.13 3.49
C MET A 283 22.96 17.37 2.44
N TYR A 284 23.74 16.34 2.18
CA TYR A 284 24.71 16.29 1.09
C TYR A 284 24.07 15.60 -0.10
N VAL A 285 24.20 16.17 -1.29
CA VAL A 285 23.50 15.69 -2.51
C VAL A 285 24.49 15.59 -3.64
N PHE A 286 24.56 14.44 -4.28
CA PHE A 286 25.20 14.30 -5.58
C PHE A 286 24.21 14.76 -6.64
N MET A 287 24.47 15.94 -7.22
CA MET A 287 23.54 16.57 -8.15
C MET A 287 23.36 15.74 -9.42
N PRO A 288 22.11 15.52 -9.87
CA PRO A 288 21.85 14.89 -11.17
C PRO A 288 22.51 15.66 -12.30
N GLN A 289 22.78 15.00 -13.43
CA GLN A 289 23.38 15.62 -14.61
C GLN A 289 22.35 16.31 -15.51
N GLU A 290 21.06 16.02 -15.33
CA GLU A 290 19.97 16.63 -16.08
C GLU A 290 19.75 18.12 -15.72
N GLU A 291 19.06 18.86 -16.57
CA GLU A 291 18.66 20.24 -16.29
C GLU A 291 17.73 20.27 -15.05
N ILE A 292 18.09 21.10 -14.09
CA ILE A 292 17.34 21.25 -12.85
C ILE A 292 16.34 22.39 -12.99
N LYS A 293 15.05 22.05 -13.08
CA LYS A 293 13.94 23.00 -13.20
C LYS A 293 13.41 23.40 -11.82
N ASP A 294 13.34 22.43 -10.90
CA ASP A 294 12.89 22.66 -9.52
C ASP A 294 13.54 21.69 -8.53
N ILE A 295 13.61 22.13 -7.27
CA ILE A 295 14.11 21.36 -6.14
C ILE A 295 13.12 21.54 -5.00
N ASN A 296 12.60 20.46 -4.47
CA ASN A 296 11.69 20.48 -3.33
C ASN A 296 12.24 19.57 -2.22
N VAL A 297 11.88 19.89 -0.96
CA VAL A 297 12.16 19.04 0.19
C VAL A 297 10.88 18.83 0.98
N SER A 298 10.66 17.61 1.48
CA SER A 298 9.49 17.31 2.32
C SER A 298 9.65 17.94 3.70
N CYS A 299 8.56 18.54 4.21
CA CYS A 299 8.57 19.26 5.49
C CYS A 299 7.43 18.83 6.42
N LEU A 300 6.19 18.90 5.94
CA LEU A 300 5.00 18.64 6.76
C LEU A 300 4.89 17.16 7.12
N ASP A 301 4.85 16.87 8.42
CA ASP A 301 4.75 15.52 9.02
C ASP A 301 3.33 15.14 9.46
N ALA A 302 2.34 15.80 8.91
CA ALA A 302 0.92 15.56 9.10
C ALA A 302 0.23 15.41 7.73
N PRO A 303 -1.03 14.94 7.66
CA PRO A 303 -1.78 14.89 6.41
C PRO A 303 -1.86 16.27 5.74
N LEU A 304 -1.75 16.31 4.40
CA LEU A 304 -1.90 17.59 3.68
C LEU A 304 -3.34 18.10 3.76
N LEU A 305 -4.29 17.17 3.64
CA LEU A 305 -5.72 17.44 3.76
C LEU A 305 -6.37 16.43 4.71
N ALA A 306 -7.11 16.90 5.70
CA ALA A 306 -7.96 16.12 6.58
C ALA A 306 -9.44 16.49 6.37
N ILE A 307 -10.27 15.49 6.10
CA ILE A 307 -11.73 15.62 5.94
C ILE A 307 -12.36 14.81 7.05
N GLU A 308 -13.03 15.48 7.99
CA GLU A 308 -13.44 14.86 9.25
C GLU A 308 -14.85 15.27 9.66
N ASN A 309 -15.65 14.29 10.14
CA ASN A 309 -16.98 14.51 10.72
C ASN A 309 -17.91 15.32 9.80
N CYS A 310 -17.91 15.04 8.51
CA CYS A 310 -18.72 15.77 7.53
C CYS A 310 -19.18 14.90 6.36
N SER A 311 -20.04 15.45 5.52
CA SER A 311 -20.67 14.74 4.41
C SER A 311 -20.71 15.61 3.14
N ASN A 312 -20.84 14.94 1.97
CA ASN A 312 -21.01 15.60 0.68
C ASN A 312 -19.84 16.55 0.38
N VAL A 313 -18.60 16.03 0.48
CA VAL A 313 -17.38 16.76 0.14
C VAL A 313 -16.82 16.19 -1.15
N GLU A 314 -16.40 17.05 -2.06
CA GLU A 314 -15.74 16.69 -3.28
C GLU A 314 -14.38 17.39 -3.39
N VAL A 315 -13.33 16.64 -3.72
CA VAL A 315 -11.98 17.15 -4.01
C VAL A 315 -11.62 16.70 -5.41
N GLU A 316 -11.39 17.66 -6.32
CA GLU A 316 -11.27 17.33 -7.75
C GLU A 316 -10.11 18.08 -8.42
N GLY A 317 -9.33 17.35 -9.23
CA GLY A 317 -8.34 17.93 -10.15
C GLY A 317 -7.13 18.58 -9.47
N ILE A 318 -6.72 18.11 -8.29
CA ILE A 318 -5.64 18.71 -7.50
C ILE A 318 -4.48 17.73 -7.33
N ILE A 319 -3.26 18.25 -7.39
CA ILE A 319 -2.03 17.49 -7.08
C ILE A 319 -1.69 17.68 -5.61
N PHE A 320 -1.52 16.58 -4.85
CA PHE A 320 -1.03 16.56 -3.47
C PHE A 320 0.37 15.94 -3.46
N GLU A 321 1.37 16.67 -2.92
CA GLU A 321 2.76 16.24 -3.06
C GLU A 321 3.69 16.71 -1.93
N TYR A 322 4.82 16.00 -1.78
CA TYR A 322 5.94 16.35 -0.90
C TYR A 322 5.63 16.39 0.60
N GLY A 323 4.62 15.66 1.05
CA GLY A 323 4.36 15.46 2.48
C GLY A 323 5.18 14.29 3.05
N ARG A 324 5.51 14.36 4.33
CA ARG A 324 6.27 13.30 5.01
C ARG A 324 5.39 12.14 5.52
N GLN A 325 4.06 12.27 5.47
CA GLN A 325 3.13 11.27 6.01
C GLN A 325 2.00 10.96 5.00
N ILE A 326 0.77 11.30 5.31
CA ILE A 326 -0.43 11.00 4.51
C ILE A 326 -0.76 12.19 3.59
N GLY A 327 -1.12 11.90 2.34
CA GLY A 327 -1.60 12.94 1.44
C GLY A 327 -2.99 13.43 1.83
N ILE A 328 -3.99 12.56 1.80
CA ILE A 328 -5.38 12.88 2.14
C ILE A 328 -5.89 11.90 3.20
N TYR A 329 -6.48 12.42 4.27
CA TYR A 329 -7.04 11.67 5.38
C TYR A 329 -8.54 11.91 5.52
N LEU A 330 -9.33 10.83 5.67
CA LEU A 330 -10.77 10.86 5.89
C LEU A 330 -11.12 10.14 7.21
N GLU A 331 -11.97 10.74 8.05
CA GLU A 331 -12.47 10.14 9.28
C GLU A 331 -13.93 10.50 9.53
N ASN A 332 -14.77 9.51 9.81
CA ASN A 332 -16.19 9.67 10.10
C ASN A 332 -16.88 10.55 9.04
N THR A 333 -16.69 10.20 7.77
CA THR A 333 -17.17 10.94 6.62
C THR A 333 -18.21 10.16 5.84
N HIS A 334 -19.13 10.85 5.15
CA HIS A 334 -20.16 10.22 4.34
C HIS A 334 -20.26 10.90 2.98
N HIS A 335 -20.26 10.12 1.90
CA HIS A 335 -20.35 10.63 0.53
C HIS A 335 -19.25 11.67 0.21
N VAL A 336 -18.01 11.36 0.58
CA VAL A 336 -16.82 12.11 0.15
C VAL A 336 -16.31 11.52 -1.15
N LEU A 337 -16.02 12.37 -2.13
CA LEU A 337 -15.46 11.98 -3.41
C LEU A 337 -14.11 12.65 -3.65
N ILE A 338 -13.05 11.86 -3.76
CA ILE A 338 -11.73 12.31 -4.23
C ILE A 338 -11.63 11.88 -5.69
N LYS A 339 -11.59 12.84 -6.61
CA LYS A 339 -11.71 12.54 -8.03
C LYS A 339 -10.67 13.28 -8.88
N GLU A 340 -10.15 12.60 -9.89
CA GLU A 340 -9.19 13.18 -10.85
C GLU A 340 -7.98 13.86 -10.17
N CYS A 341 -7.60 13.36 -8.98
CA CYS A 341 -6.48 13.88 -8.21
C CYS A 341 -5.20 13.09 -8.48
N VAL A 342 -4.07 13.76 -8.28
CA VAL A 342 -2.75 13.14 -8.27
C VAL A 342 -2.20 13.21 -6.84
N VAL A 343 -1.87 12.07 -6.24
CA VAL A 343 -1.19 12.01 -4.94
C VAL A 343 0.15 11.34 -5.11
N ARG A 344 1.24 12.10 -4.93
CA ARG A 344 2.59 11.62 -5.23
C ARG A 344 3.64 12.14 -4.25
N ASN A 345 4.80 11.47 -4.23
CA ASN A 345 5.94 11.93 -3.43
C ASN A 345 5.58 12.14 -1.95
N MET A 346 4.78 11.20 -1.42
CA MET A 346 4.44 11.16 0.00
C MET A 346 5.40 10.23 0.74
N GLY A 347 5.85 10.61 1.90
CA GLY A 347 6.71 9.76 2.73
C GLY A 347 5.99 8.60 3.41
N GLY A 348 4.68 8.69 3.56
CA GLY A 348 3.80 7.65 4.09
C GLY A 348 2.84 7.11 3.02
N VAL A 349 1.54 7.12 3.33
CA VAL A 349 0.46 6.61 2.49
C VAL A 349 -0.16 7.74 1.67
N GLY A 350 -0.56 7.46 0.44
CA GLY A 350 -1.20 8.46 -0.41
C GLY A 350 -2.53 8.95 0.15
N ILE A 351 -3.51 8.04 0.33
CA ILE A 351 -4.85 8.36 0.86
C ILE A 351 -5.22 7.37 1.96
N ALA A 352 -5.76 7.84 3.08
CA ALA A 352 -6.22 7.00 4.17
C ALA A 352 -7.67 7.31 4.55
N ILE A 353 -8.53 6.30 4.58
CA ILE A 353 -9.90 6.36 5.06
C ILE A 353 -9.99 5.61 6.39
N GLY A 354 -10.31 6.33 7.44
CA GLY A 354 -10.41 5.83 8.80
C GLY A 354 -9.13 5.93 9.63
N LYS A 355 -9.28 5.88 10.94
CA LYS A 355 -8.20 5.94 11.93
C LYS A 355 -7.17 4.83 11.75
N GLY A 356 -5.94 5.14 12.04
CA GLY A 356 -4.89 4.17 12.27
C GLY A 356 -4.73 3.84 13.76
N THR A 357 -3.53 3.40 14.13
CA THR A 357 -3.22 2.98 15.48
C THR A 357 -2.09 3.82 16.07
N TYR A 358 -2.05 3.89 17.40
CA TYR A 358 -1.03 4.61 18.12
C TYR A 358 0.38 4.08 17.78
N LYS A 359 1.34 4.98 17.66
CA LYS A 359 2.75 4.62 17.48
C LYS A 359 3.25 3.86 18.71
N LEU A 360 3.79 2.67 18.49
CA LEU A 360 4.51 1.96 19.53
C LEU A 360 5.90 2.57 19.68
N THR A 361 6.22 3.05 20.85
CA THR A 361 7.54 3.61 21.15
C THR A 361 8.58 2.53 21.46
N ASN A 362 8.14 1.31 21.72
CA ASN A 362 8.98 0.20 22.14
C ASN A 362 8.83 -1.00 21.20
N THR A 363 9.83 -1.22 20.37
CA THR A 363 9.95 -2.42 19.51
C THR A 363 10.51 -3.64 20.25
N GLU A 364 10.85 -3.51 21.52
CA GLU A 364 11.27 -4.64 22.35
C GLU A 364 10.05 -5.45 22.76
N GLY A 365 9.78 -6.53 22.05
CA GLY A 365 8.84 -7.53 22.50
C GLY A 365 7.52 -7.61 21.74
N HIS A 366 7.47 -7.22 20.47
CA HIS A 366 6.39 -7.63 19.53
C HIS A 366 4.96 -7.42 20.02
N LYS A 367 4.70 -6.39 20.78
CA LYS A 367 3.33 -6.02 21.14
C LYS A 367 2.73 -5.24 19.99
N PHE A 368 2.08 -5.99 19.12
CA PHE A 368 1.20 -5.43 18.12
C PHE A 368 -0.01 -4.77 18.79
N GLY A 369 -0.52 -3.75 18.11
CA GLY A 369 -1.73 -3.09 18.53
C GLY A 369 -1.53 -1.87 19.41
N GLY A 370 -2.46 -0.98 19.32
CA GLY A 370 -2.50 0.30 20.03
C GLY A 370 -3.92 0.83 20.09
N LYS A 371 -4.09 2.03 20.63
CA LYS A 371 -5.38 2.73 20.62
C LYS A 371 -5.62 3.35 19.25
N PRO A 372 -6.91 3.48 18.80
CA PRO A 372 -7.24 4.24 17.59
C PRO A 372 -6.71 5.68 17.70
N VAL A 373 -6.05 6.15 16.65
CA VAL A 373 -5.51 7.51 16.55
C VAL A 373 -5.89 8.10 15.20
N ALA A 374 -6.40 9.33 15.23
CA ALA A 374 -6.69 10.11 14.04
C ALA A 374 -5.40 10.52 13.32
N ARG A 375 -5.48 10.59 11.98
CA ARG A 375 -4.42 11.11 11.11
C ARG A 375 -3.10 10.33 11.13
N GLU A 376 -3.12 9.09 11.61
CA GLU A 376 -1.97 8.19 11.63
C GLU A 376 -2.33 6.81 11.08
N ILE A 377 -1.37 6.13 10.47
CA ILE A 377 -1.47 4.69 10.13
C ILE A 377 -0.99 3.84 11.31
N GLY A 378 0.17 4.17 11.87
CA GLY A 378 0.75 3.44 12.98
C GLY A 378 0.95 1.95 12.70
N ASP A 379 0.62 1.11 13.67
CA ASP A 379 0.72 -0.35 13.56
C ASP A 379 -0.63 -1.00 13.19
N LEU A 380 -1.20 -0.56 12.08
CA LEU A 380 -2.52 -1.02 11.62
C LEU A 380 -2.56 -2.54 11.40
N MET A 381 -1.51 -3.11 10.79
CA MET A 381 -1.43 -4.55 10.53
C MET A 381 -1.46 -5.36 11.83
N GLY A 382 -0.63 -5.02 12.81
CA GLY A 382 -0.60 -5.71 14.10
C GLY A 382 -1.92 -5.58 14.84
N ARG A 383 -2.54 -4.39 14.84
CA ARG A 383 -3.82 -4.15 15.49
C ARG A 383 -4.94 -5.02 14.95
N LEU A 384 -5.05 -5.17 13.63
CA LEU A 384 -6.09 -6.00 13.01
C LEU A 384 -5.89 -7.50 13.28
N TYR A 385 -4.68 -7.95 13.55
CA TYR A 385 -4.44 -9.32 13.98
C TYR A 385 -4.80 -9.58 15.45
N GLU A 386 -4.71 -8.58 16.31
CA GLU A 386 -5.04 -8.70 17.74
C GLU A 386 -6.52 -8.41 18.04
N ASP A 387 -7.03 -7.31 17.48
CA ASP A 387 -8.42 -6.87 17.67
C ASP A 387 -9.14 -6.84 16.32
N ILE A 388 -9.67 -7.98 15.94
CA ILE A 388 -10.36 -8.16 14.66
C ILE A 388 -11.66 -7.37 14.53
N LEU A 389 -12.17 -6.78 15.62
CA LEU A 389 -13.33 -5.89 15.64
C LEU A 389 -12.93 -4.41 15.62
N PHE A 390 -11.63 -4.11 15.45
CA PHE A 390 -11.14 -2.73 15.40
C PHE A 390 -11.86 -1.91 14.33
N ASN A 391 -12.65 -0.92 14.78
CA ASN A 391 -13.39 -0.04 13.90
C ASN A 391 -12.59 1.24 13.65
N ARG A 392 -12.21 1.46 12.39
CA ARG A 392 -11.41 2.62 11.98
C ARG A 392 -12.21 3.91 11.82
N GLN A 393 -13.53 3.87 11.97
CA GLN A 393 -14.38 5.04 11.79
C GLN A 393 -14.20 5.72 10.42
N GLY A 394 -14.09 4.92 9.35
CA GLY A 394 -13.90 5.41 7.99
C GLY A 394 -15.14 6.07 7.38
N GLY A 395 -16.30 5.97 8.05
CA GLY A 395 -17.56 6.46 7.50
C GLY A 395 -18.10 5.58 6.37
N THR A 396 -18.96 6.15 5.51
CA THR A 396 -19.66 5.37 4.48
C THR A 396 -19.74 6.08 3.12
N ASN A 397 -19.76 5.27 2.05
CA ASN A 397 -19.95 5.71 0.67
C ASN A 397 -18.92 6.77 0.22
N ASN A 398 -17.69 6.67 0.71
CA ASN A 398 -16.59 7.51 0.27
C ASN A 398 -15.89 6.87 -0.93
N GLY A 399 -15.58 7.66 -1.95
CA GLY A 399 -14.97 7.21 -3.20
C GLY A 399 -13.63 7.86 -3.50
N ILE A 400 -12.72 7.06 -4.05
CA ILE A 400 -11.48 7.53 -4.68
C ILE A 400 -11.56 7.08 -6.13
N VAL A 401 -11.70 8.02 -7.05
CA VAL A 401 -12.06 7.75 -8.45
C VAL A 401 -11.15 8.50 -9.41
N ASP A 402 -10.75 7.85 -10.49
CA ASP A 402 -9.94 8.47 -11.56
C ASP A 402 -8.65 9.14 -11.04
N CYS A 403 -8.00 8.55 -10.04
CA CYS A 403 -6.84 9.14 -9.37
C CYS A 403 -5.54 8.42 -9.73
N TYR A 404 -4.43 9.18 -9.69
CA TYR A 404 -3.07 8.64 -9.76
C TYR A 404 -2.45 8.70 -8.38
N ILE A 405 -1.97 7.57 -7.88
CA ILE A 405 -1.29 7.46 -6.59
C ILE A 405 0.07 6.79 -6.82
N TYR A 406 1.18 7.53 -6.64
CA TYR A 406 2.49 6.98 -6.91
C TYR A 406 3.62 7.64 -6.12
N GLN A 407 4.80 7.01 -6.12
CA GLN A 407 5.98 7.47 -5.38
C GLN A 407 5.68 7.68 -3.88
N THR A 408 4.90 6.79 -3.28
CA THR A 408 4.60 6.83 -1.84
C THR A 408 5.57 5.97 -1.04
N GLY A 409 5.80 6.31 0.21
CA GLY A 409 6.77 5.65 1.08
C GLY A 409 6.30 4.33 1.68
N ALA A 410 5.01 4.21 2.01
CA ALA A 410 4.48 3.11 2.82
C ALA A 410 3.09 2.62 2.37
N GLY A 411 2.86 2.49 1.10
CA GLY A 411 1.60 2.04 0.51
C GLY A 411 0.84 3.13 -0.25
N GLY A 412 -0.15 2.73 -1.06
CA GLY A 412 -0.93 3.64 -1.88
C GLY A 412 -2.15 4.20 -1.14
N ILE A 413 -3.12 3.34 -0.89
CA ILE A 413 -4.41 3.68 -0.27
C ILE A 413 -4.66 2.77 0.93
N SER A 414 -5.14 3.35 2.03
CA SER A 414 -5.61 2.61 3.21
C SER A 414 -7.12 2.80 3.33
N LEU A 415 -7.90 1.80 2.91
CA LEU A 415 -9.36 1.82 2.76
C LEU A 415 -10.03 1.10 3.94
N GLY A 416 -10.42 1.85 4.96
CA GLY A 416 -11.15 1.32 6.11
C GLY A 416 -12.63 1.69 6.09
N GLY A 417 -13.40 1.06 6.93
CA GLY A 417 -14.81 1.37 7.17
C GLY A 417 -15.71 0.15 7.21
N GLY A 418 -16.87 0.30 7.84
CA GLY A 418 -17.78 -0.77 8.17
C GLY A 418 -17.51 -1.34 9.57
N ASP A 419 -18.47 -2.07 10.09
CA ASP A 419 -18.44 -2.60 11.46
C ASP A 419 -18.54 -4.13 11.46
N ARG A 420 -17.46 -4.80 11.79
CA ARG A 420 -17.40 -6.26 11.87
C ARG A 420 -18.25 -6.85 13.00
N ALA A 421 -18.51 -6.12 14.07
CA ALA A 421 -19.36 -6.61 15.16
C ALA A 421 -20.80 -6.84 14.70
N THR A 422 -21.27 -6.01 13.77
CA THR A 422 -22.65 -6.02 13.26
C THR A 422 -22.76 -6.47 11.80
N LEU A 423 -21.63 -6.67 11.10
CA LEU A 423 -21.53 -6.84 9.65
C LEU A 423 -22.18 -5.69 8.86
N THR A 424 -22.10 -4.46 9.40
CA THR A 424 -22.63 -3.27 8.72
C THR A 424 -21.62 -2.79 7.67
N PRO A 425 -21.98 -2.78 6.38
CA PRO A 425 -21.07 -2.37 5.33
C PRO A 425 -20.83 -0.87 5.31
N ALA A 426 -19.61 -0.46 4.93
CA ALA A 426 -19.30 0.94 4.66
C ALA A 426 -19.63 1.38 3.25
N GLY A 427 -19.44 0.53 2.26
CA GLY A 427 -19.57 0.89 0.86
C GLY A 427 -18.51 1.91 0.38
N ASN A 428 -17.38 2.01 1.05
CA ASN A 428 -16.25 2.82 0.58
C ASN A 428 -15.58 2.13 -0.62
N TYR A 429 -15.07 2.91 -1.58
CA TYR A 429 -14.56 2.32 -2.81
C TYR A 429 -13.38 3.08 -3.42
N VAL A 430 -12.58 2.31 -4.18
CA VAL A 430 -11.51 2.78 -5.06
C VAL A 430 -11.86 2.32 -6.47
N GLU A 431 -11.97 3.23 -7.41
CA GLU A 431 -12.41 2.91 -8.77
C GLU A 431 -11.58 3.63 -9.83
N ASN A 432 -11.20 2.90 -10.88
CA ASN A 432 -10.48 3.43 -12.05
C ASN A 432 -9.22 4.22 -11.71
N CYS A 433 -8.44 3.77 -10.70
CA CYS A 433 -7.23 4.42 -10.26
C CYS A 433 -5.96 3.74 -10.82
N ARG A 434 -4.87 4.52 -10.93
CA ARG A 434 -3.55 4.04 -11.27
C ARG A 434 -2.63 4.17 -10.05
N ILE A 435 -2.14 3.02 -9.52
CA ILE A 435 -1.37 2.95 -8.27
C ILE A 435 -0.05 2.25 -8.54
N TYR A 436 1.09 2.96 -8.41
CA TYR A 436 2.38 2.39 -8.79
C TYR A 436 3.56 3.07 -8.09
N ASN A 437 4.74 2.41 -8.15
CA ASN A 437 5.96 2.91 -7.50
C ASN A 437 5.75 3.31 -6.03
N TYR A 438 4.93 2.56 -5.30
CA TYR A 438 4.75 2.74 -3.86
C TYR A 438 5.79 1.93 -3.07
N ASN A 439 5.84 2.10 -1.74
CA ASN A 439 6.75 1.40 -0.83
C ASN A 439 8.24 1.76 -1.05
N ARG A 440 8.52 3.03 -1.31
CA ARG A 440 9.90 3.47 -1.47
C ARG A 440 10.71 3.35 -0.16
N ILE A 441 10.04 3.48 0.98
CA ILE A 441 10.63 3.52 2.33
C ILE A 441 10.37 2.21 3.09
N GLU A 442 9.10 1.87 3.32
CA GLU A 442 8.69 0.63 3.98
C GLU A 442 8.27 -0.38 2.90
N LYS A 443 8.96 -1.53 2.85
CA LYS A 443 8.84 -2.47 1.74
C LYS A 443 7.74 -3.49 1.94
N SER A 444 7.77 -4.23 3.06
CA SER A 444 6.93 -5.40 3.27
C SER A 444 5.59 -5.06 3.91
N TYR A 445 4.54 -5.76 3.47
CA TYR A 445 3.17 -5.62 4.01
C TYR A 445 2.63 -4.18 3.99
N ARG A 446 3.04 -3.41 2.98
CA ARG A 446 2.50 -2.08 2.68
C ARG A 446 1.88 -2.12 1.29
N PRO A 447 0.62 -2.57 1.15
CA PRO A 447 0.01 -2.81 -0.16
C PRO A 447 -0.28 -1.51 -0.93
N GLY A 448 -0.48 -1.65 -2.24
CA GLY A 448 -1.06 -0.58 -3.06
C GLY A 448 -2.43 -0.16 -2.55
N VAL A 449 -3.26 -1.14 -2.15
CA VAL A 449 -4.53 -0.88 -1.45
C VAL A 449 -4.64 -1.82 -0.24
N TRP A 450 -4.73 -1.23 0.95
CA TRP A 450 -5.12 -1.91 2.18
C TRP A 450 -6.63 -1.81 2.34
N ILE A 451 -7.31 -2.95 2.60
CA ILE A 451 -8.76 -2.96 2.83
C ILE A 451 -9.04 -3.60 4.19
N ASP A 452 -9.92 -3.00 4.98
CA ASP A 452 -10.43 -3.60 6.22
C ASP A 452 -11.87 -3.16 6.53
N GLY A 453 -12.48 -3.80 7.52
CA GLY A 453 -13.84 -3.54 7.93
C GLY A 453 -14.86 -4.41 7.20
N VAL A 454 -15.90 -3.82 6.60
CA VAL A 454 -17.00 -4.57 5.94
C VAL A 454 -17.47 -3.86 4.68
N GLY A 455 -17.62 -4.62 3.59
CA GLY A 455 -18.34 -4.18 2.39
C GLY A 455 -17.66 -3.05 1.62
N ASN A 456 -16.33 -3.05 1.53
CA ASN A 456 -15.56 -2.10 0.73
C ASN A 456 -15.20 -2.69 -0.64
N ARG A 457 -14.92 -1.84 -1.64
CA ARG A 457 -14.69 -2.28 -3.03
C ARG A 457 -13.45 -1.65 -3.66
N VAL A 458 -12.71 -2.46 -4.44
CA VAL A 458 -11.67 -1.98 -5.36
C VAL A 458 -12.01 -2.50 -6.75
N SER A 459 -12.15 -1.61 -7.73
CA SER A 459 -12.64 -1.95 -9.07
C SER A 459 -11.91 -1.20 -10.18
N GLY A 460 -11.59 -1.89 -11.28
CA GLY A 460 -11.05 -1.27 -12.49
C GLY A 460 -9.73 -0.52 -12.30
N CYS A 461 -8.91 -0.91 -11.33
CA CYS A 461 -7.63 -0.26 -11.05
C CYS A 461 -6.47 -0.98 -11.74
N SER A 462 -5.39 -0.22 -12.08
CA SER A 462 -4.10 -0.80 -12.46
C SER A 462 -3.10 -0.57 -11.34
N ILE A 463 -2.52 -1.67 -10.80
CA ILE A 463 -1.60 -1.65 -9.65
C ILE A 463 -0.30 -2.36 -10.03
N TYR A 464 0.84 -1.63 -10.00
CA TYR A 464 2.07 -2.18 -10.55
C TYR A 464 3.35 -1.52 -10.01
N ASP A 465 4.50 -2.14 -10.35
CA ASP A 465 5.87 -1.65 -10.06
C ASP A 465 6.10 -1.38 -8.58
N ALA A 466 5.98 -2.43 -7.75
CA ALA A 466 6.17 -2.29 -6.31
C ALA A 466 6.93 -3.47 -5.69
N PRO A 467 7.71 -3.21 -4.62
CA PRO A 467 8.46 -4.26 -3.92
C PRO A 467 7.58 -5.27 -3.20
N SER A 468 6.37 -4.90 -2.80
CA SER A 468 5.43 -5.74 -2.05
C SER A 468 4.09 -5.89 -2.78
N MET A 469 3.06 -6.33 -2.08
CA MET A 469 1.76 -6.74 -2.59
C MET A 469 0.92 -5.59 -3.17
N ALA A 470 0.01 -5.92 -4.12
CA ALA A 470 -0.94 -4.95 -4.64
C ALA A 470 -2.08 -4.68 -3.67
N ILE A 471 -2.72 -5.74 -3.16
CA ILE A 471 -3.87 -5.63 -2.26
C ILE A 471 -3.67 -6.56 -1.07
N LEU A 472 -3.87 -6.03 0.12
CA LEU A 472 -4.02 -6.81 1.34
C LEU A 472 -5.36 -6.46 1.97
N PHE A 473 -6.12 -7.47 2.38
CA PHE A 473 -7.39 -7.21 3.03
C PHE A 473 -7.63 -8.03 4.29
N HIS A 474 -8.43 -7.46 5.17
CA HIS A 474 -9.04 -8.09 6.35
C HIS A 474 -10.51 -7.69 6.44
N GLY A 475 -11.34 -8.56 7.02
CA GLY A 475 -12.75 -8.27 7.22
C GLY A 475 -13.66 -9.00 6.25
N ASN A 476 -14.86 -8.46 6.05
CA ASN A 476 -15.97 -9.19 5.45
C ASN A 476 -16.57 -8.48 4.23
N ASP A 477 -17.11 -9.27 3.31
CA ASP A 477 -17.97 -8.81 2.19
C ASP A 477 -17.29 -7.78 1.26
N HIS A 478 -15.97 -7.85 1.14
CA HIS A 478 -15.22 -7.01 0.21
C HIS A 478 -15.31 -7.53 -1.23
N VAL A 479 -15.27 -6.62 -2.19
CA VAL A 479 -15.22 -6.95 -3.62
C VAL A 479 -13.97 -6.35 -4.25
N ILE A 480 -13.14 -7.21 -4.83
CA ILE A 480 -11.96 -6.85 -5.62
C ILE A 480 -12.23 -7.33 -7.04
N GLU A 481 -12.35 -6.42 -7.98
CA GLU A 481 -12.77 -6.78 -9.32
C GLU A 481 -12.16 -5.94 -10.44
N LEU A 482 -12.03 -6.52 -11.63
CA LEU A 482 -11.62 -5.80 -12.84
C LEU A 482 -10.25 -5.11 -12.71
N CYS A 483 -9.39 -5.56 -11.81
CA CYS A 483 -8.08 -4.96 -11.60
C CYS A 483 -7.03 -5.61 -12.50
N ASP A 484 -6.13 -4.79 -13.02
CA ASP A 484 -4.92 -5.18 -13.73
C ASP A 484 -3.73 -5.08 -12.77
N ILE A 485 -3.12 -6.22 -12.43
CA ILE A 485 -2.09 -6.31 -11.39
C ILE A 485 -0.82 -6.96 -11.98
N THR A 486 0.26 -6.21 -12.01
CA THR A 486 1.51 -6.66 -12.62
C THR A 486 2.75 -6.13 -11.91
N ARG A 487 3.86 -6.86 -12.00
CA ARG A 487 5.17 -6.45 -11.48
C ARG A 487 5.13 -5.92 -10.04
N VAL A 488 4.33 -6.58 -9.19
CA VAL A 488 4.33 -6.39 -7.74
C VAL A 488 5.08 -7.53 -7.05
N CYS A 489 5.39 -7.38 -5.76
CA CYS A 489 6.23 -8.31 -5.00
C CYS A 489 7.61 -8.55 -5.66
N ASN A 490 8.20 -7.52 -6.27
CA ASN A 490 9.44 -7.67 -7.03
C ASN A 490 10.71 -7.70 -6.17
N GLU A 491 10.64 -7.38 -4.87
CA GLU A 491 11.76 -7.46 -3.92
C GLU A 491 11.53 -8.48 -2.79
N VAL A 492 10.29 -8.75 -2.44
CA VAL A 492 9.93 -9.63 -1.30
C VAL A 492 9.85 -11.09 -1.71
N ASP A 493 9.96 -11.98 -0.71
CA ASP A 493 9.75 -13.42 -0.85
C ASP A 493 8.53 -13.84 -0.02
N ASP A 494 7.81 -14.90 -0.41
CA ASP A 494 6.69 -15.47 0.34
C ASP A 494 5.54 -14.47 0.57
N GLN A 495 5.16 -13.75 -0.49
CA GLN A 495 4.03 -12.83 -0.52
C GLN A 495 3.18 -13.03 -1.79
N ALA A 496 2.12 -12.26 -1.93
CA ALA A 496 1.22 -12.35 -3.08
C ALA A 496 0.77 -10.99 -3.59
N ALA A 497 0.30 -10.97 -4.84
CA ALA A 497 -0.34 -9.78 -5.39
C ALA A 497 -1.62 -9.42 -4.60
N ILE A 498 -2.47 -10.43 -4.28
CA ILE A 498 -3.58 -10.28 -3.32
C ILE A 498 -3.35 -11.27 -2.17
N TYR A 499 -3.33 -10.75 -0.95
CA TYR A 499 -3.00 -11.49 0.26
C TYR A 499 -4.02 -11.26 1.37
N TYR A 500 -4.39 -12.34 2.07
CA TYR A 500 -5.17 -12.29 3.32
C TYR A 500 -5.01 -13.60 4.10
N GLY A 501 -5.37 -13.60 5.39
CA GLY A 501 -5.28 -14.85 6.13
C GLY A 501 -5.47 -14.74 7.63
N ARG A 502 -5.42 -15.91 8.26
CA ARG A 502 -5.42 -16.18 9.69
C ARG A 502 -6.76 -15.99 10.40
N ASP A 503 -7.83 -15.63 9.73
CA ASP A 503 -9.14 -15.45 10.35
C ASP A 503 -10.25 -16.13 9.54
N PRO A 504 -10.78 -17.29 9.97
CA PRO A 504 -11.83 -17.99 9.24
C PRO A 504 -13.19 -17.27 9.29
N SER A 505 -13.32 -16.20 10.08
CA SER A 505 -14.54 -15.38 10.10
C SER A 505 -14.55 -14.28 9.02
N GLU A 506 -13.42 -14.08 8.29
CA GLU A 506 -13.31 -13.13 7.20
C GLU A 506 -13.93 -13.68 5.91
N LEU A 507 -15.24 -13.79 5.88
CA LEU A 507 -16.03 -14.40 4.81
C LEU A 507 -16.77 -13.37 3.95
N GLY A 508 -17.35 -13.84 2.82
CA GLY A 508 -18.08 -13.00 1.89
C GLY A 508 -17.18 -12.22 0.92
N ASN A 509 -15.88 -12.39 1.00
CA ASN A 509 -14.92 -11.69 0.16
C ASN A 509 -14.85 -12.29 -1.24
N VAL A 510 -14.87 -11.44 -2.27
CA VAL A 510 -14.90 -11.82 -3.68
C VAL A 510 -13.72 -11.22 -4.43
N ILE A 511 -12.99 -12.07 -5.16
CA ILE A 511 -11.93 -11.66 -6.11
C ILE A 511 -12.35 -12.12 -7.50
N ARG A 512 -12.66 -11.17 -8.40
CA ARG A 512 -13.21 -11.57 -9.72
C ARG A 512 -12.75 -10.67 -10.86
N TYR A 513 -12.61 -11.28 -12.04
CA TYR A 513 -12.31 -10.59 -13.30
C TYR A 513 -11.03 -9.74 -13.24
N CYS A 514 -10.07 -10.13 -12.39
CA CYS A 514 -8.78 -9.51 -12.33
C CYS A 514 -7.79 -10.18 -13.29
N PHE A 515 -6.83 -9.42 -13.78
CA PHE A 515 -5.72 -9.89 -14.59
C PHE A 515 -4.42 -9.79 -13.80
N PHE A 516 -3.83 -10.94 -13.52
CA PHE A 516 -2.53 -11.07 -12.86
C PHE A 516 -1.51 -11.48 -13.89
N HIS A 517 -0.45 -10.68 -14.08
CA HIS A 517 0.56 -11.02 -15.07
C HIS A 517 1.95 -10.51 -14.69
N ASP A 518 2.97 -11.13 -15.30
CA ASP A 518 4.38 -10.78 -15.14
C ASP A 518 4.83 -10.64 -13.66
N LEU A 519 4.37 -11.56 -12.82
CA LEU A 519 4.84 -11.67 -11.44
C LEU A 519 6.14 -12.48 -11.40
N SER A 520 7.01 -12.19 -10.41
CA SER A 520 8.31 -12.85 -10.28
C SER A 520 8.19 -14.37 -10.11
N ALA A 521 8.88 -15.14 -10.95
CA ALA A 521 9.02 -16.58 -10.79
C ALA A 521 10.17 -16.99 -9.87
N HIS A 522 11.06 -16.06 -9.49
CA HIS A 522 12.26 -16.34 -8.72
C HIS A 522 12.06 -16.28 -7.20
N HIS A 523 11.13 -15.47 -6.75
CA HIS A 523 10.69 -15.39 -5.36
C HIS A 523 9.44 -16.24 -5.19
N ARG A 524 9.15 -16.75 -3.99
CA ARG A 524 7.91 -17.48 -3.71
C ARG A 524 6.74 -16.50 -3.71
N VAL A 525 6.53 -15.85 -4.85
CA VAL A 525 5.46 -14.90 -5.11
C VAL A 525 4.29 -15.61 -5.75
N THR A 526 3.09 -15.36 -5.26
CA THR A 526 1.84 -15.86 -5.80
C THR A 526 0.95 -14.70 -6.27
N ALA A 527 -0.07 -14.97 -7.06
CA ALA A 527 -1.06 -13.97 -7.41
C ALA A 527 -2.14 -13.84 -6.32
N THR A 528 -2.66 -14.98 -5.84
CA THR A 528 -3.60 -15.01 -4.71
C THR A 528 -3.11 -15.95 -3.63
N TYR A 529 -3.04 -15.47 -2.38
CA TYR A 529 -2.55 -16.23 -1.23
C TYR A 529 -3.57 -16.22 -0.09
N HIS A 530 -4.16 -17.39 0.12
CA HIS A 530 -4.97 -17.69 1.30
C HIS A 530 -4.04 -18.19 2.41
N ASP A 531 -3.48 -17.28 3.20
CA ASP A 531 -2.45 -17.62 4.17
C ASP A 531 -3.05 -18.15 5.49
N ASP A 532 -2.29 -19.02 6.15
CA ASP A 532 -2.49 -19.52 7.49
C ASP A 532 -3.95 -19.84 7.86
N GLY A 533 -4.57 -20.73 7.08
CA GLY A 533 -5.92 -21.19 7.36
C GLY A 533 -7.04 -20.26 6.91
N ALA A 534 -6.77 -19.33 6.00
CA ALA A 534 -7.82 -18.48 5.42
C ALA A 534 -8.87 -19.31 4.67
N CYS A 535 -10.14 -19.05 4.94
CA CYS A 535 -11.26 -19.82 4.46
C CYS A 535 -12.24 -19.00 3.63
N GLY A 536 -13.05 -19.70 2.81
CA GLY A 536 -14.25 -19.14 2.17
C GLY A 536 -14.00 -18.08 1.11
N GLY A 537 -12.83 -18.06 0.50
CA GLY A 537 -12.53 -17.15 -0.62
C GLY A 537 -13.33 -17.51 -1.88
N GLU A 538 -14.09 -16.56 -2.42
CA GLU A 538 -14.80 -16.68 -3.69
C GLU A 538 -13.97 -16.02 -4.80
N VAL A 539 -13.31 -16.85 -5.64
CA VAL A 539 -12.34 -16.40 -6.65
C VAL A 539 -12.78 -16.89 -8.01
N TYR A 540 -13.28 -15.98 -8.87
CA TYR A 540 -13.81 -16.42 -10.15
C TYR A 540 -13.60 -15.46 -11.33
N GLY A 541 -13.46 -16.05 -12.52
CA GLY A 541 -13.30 -15.30 -13.77
C GLY A 541 -11.99 -14.52 -13.89
N ASN A 542 -10.99 -14.81 -13.04
CA ASN A 542 -9.70 -14.16 -13.10
C ASN A 542 -8.78 -14.79 -14.14
N ILE A 543 -7.81 -14.02 -14.61
CA ILE A 543 -6.80 -14.45 -15.57
C ILE A 543 -5.44 -14.40 -14.89
N TYR A 544 -4.75 -15.55 -14.84
CA TYR A 544 -3.40 -15.72 -14.31
C TYR A 544 -2.46 -16.03 -15.47
N TYR A 545 -1.77 -15.03 -16.00
CA TYR A 545 -0.87 -15.14 -17.15
C TYR A 545 0.58 -14.89 -16.70
N LYS A 546 1.42 -15.92 -16.72
CA LYS A 546 2.78 -15.83 -16.16
C LYS A 546 2.79 -15.18 -14.76
N ALA A 547 1.84 -15.59 -13.95
CA ALA A 547 1.56 -14.97 -12.65
C ALA A 547 2.39 -15.62 -11.52
N GLY A 548 3.71 -15.65 -11.68
CA GLY A 548 4.65 -16.30 -10.77
C GLY A 548 4.80 -17.80 -11.01
N SER A 549 5.60 -18.46 -10.17
CA SER A 549 5.81 -19.91 -10.25
C SER A 549 4.61 -20.73 -9.74
N ILE A 550 3.78 -20.14 -8.90
CA ILE A 550 2.58 -20.72 -8.29
C ILE A 550 1.54 -19.61 -8.17
N PRO A 551 0.66 -19.40 -9.18
CA PRO A 551 -0.37 -18.36 -9.12
C PRO A 551 -1.24 -18.38 -7.87
N VAL A 552 -1.62 -19.56 -7.37
CA VAL A 552 -2.52 -19.69 -6.23
C VAL A 552 -1.89 -20.55 -5.13
N LEU A 553 -1.90 -20.03 -3.90
CA LEU A 553 -1.50 -20.79 -2.72
C LEU A 553 -2.63 -20.80 -1.68
N ILE A 554 -3.12 -22.01 -1.36
CA ILE A 554 -4.07 -22.26 -0.28
C ILE A 554 -3.29 -22.84 0.90
N GLY A 555 -3.00 -21.99 1.88
CA GLY A 555 -2.19 -22.28 3.07
C GLY A 555 -2.97 -22.94 4.18
N GLY A 556 -3.42 -24.18 3.99
CA GLY A 556 -4.12 -24.97 5.01
C GLY A 556 -5.58 -24.58 5.28
N GLY A 557 -6.10 -23.56 4.59
CA GLY A 557 -7.49 -23.13 4.70
C GLY A 557 -8.47 -24.02 3.94
N HIS A 558 -9.75 -23.86 4.19
CA HIS A 558 -10.79 -24.70 3.60
C HIS A 558 -11.96 -23.87 3.05
N GLN A 559 -12.80 -24.52 2.21
CA GLN A 559 -13.97 -23.89 1.58
C GLN A 559 -13.63 -22.69 0.69
N ASN A 560 -12.42 -22.63 0.09
CA ASN A 560 -12.08 -21.67 -0.93
C ASN A 560 -12.56 -22.17 -2.29
N HIS A 561 -13.21 -21.33 -3.06
CA HIS A 561 -13.85 -21.67 -4.33
C HIS A 561 -13.18 -20.93 -5.50
N TYR A 562 -12.59 -21.68 -6.41
CA TYR A 562 -11.99 -21.19 -7.65
C TYR A 562 -12.83 -21.59 -8.85
N LYS A 563 -13.56 -20.64 -9.45
CA LYS A 563 -14.51 -20.91 -10.52
C LYS A 563 -14.26 -20.11 -11.78
N ASN A 564 -14.27 -20.79 -12.94
CA ASN A 564 -14.17 -20.15 -14.25
C ASN A 564 -12.94 -19.23 -14.40
N ASN A 565 -11.85 -19.52 -13.70
CA ASN A 565 -10.60 -18.79 -13.87
C ASN A 565 -9.80 -19.36 -15.05
N ILE A 566 -8.87 -18.58 -15.55
CA ILE A 566 -7.98 -18.92 -16.66
C ILE A 566 -6.55 -18.88 -16.14
N PHE A 567 -5.86 -20.01 -16.20
CA PHE A 567 -4.44 -20.14 -15.86
C PHE A 567 -3.63 -20.36 -17.12
N VAL A 568 -2.60 -19.57 -17.36
CA VAL A 568 -1.78 -19.58 -18.56
C VAL A 568 -0.30 -19.53 -18.19
N ASP A 569 0.48 -20.48 -18.75
CA ASP A 569 1.95 -20.50 -18.72
C ASP A 569 2.54 -20.36 -17.31
N SER A 570 2.30 -21.37 -16.47
CA SER A 570 2.88 -21.50 -15.13
C SER A 570 3.31 -22.95 -14.84
N PRO A 571 4.41 -23.14 -14.10
CA PRO A 571 4.86 -24.49 -13.71
C PRO A 571 3.82 -25.25 -12.86
N ILE A 572 3.16 -24.54 -11.94
CA ILE A 572 2.10 -25.07 -11.07
C ILE A 572 1.00 -24.01 -11.04
N ALA A 573 -0.28 -24.38 -11.27
CA ALA A 573 -1.38 -23.43 -11.20
C ALA A 573 -1.82 -23.18 -9.74
N ILE A 574 -2.07 -24.24 -8.98
CA ILE A 574 -2.60 -24.15 -7.62
C ILE A 574 -1.77 -25.04 -6.71
N ARG A 575 -1.40 -24.52 -5.54
CA ARG A 575 -0.79 -25.31 -4.46
C ARG A 575 -1.70 -25.28 -3.24
N VAL A 576 -1.91 -26.47 -2.66
CA VAL A 576 -2.57 -26.64 -1.37
C VAL A 576 -1.62 -27.30 -0.39
N ASP A 577 -1.40 -26.71 0.76
CA ASP A 577 -0.56 -27.29 1.79
C ASP A 577 -1.34 -27.68 3.05
N ASN A 578 -0.69 -28.43 3.92
CA ASN A 578 -1.25 -28.90 5.18
C ASN A 578 -0.55 -28.28 6.39
N ARG A 579 -0.20 -27.02 6.30
CA ARG A 579 0.51 -26.29 7.38
C ARG A 579 -0.21 -26.35 8.73
N MET A 580 -1.55 -26.44 8.72
CA MET A 580 -2.36 -26.57 9.94
C MET A 580 -2.23 -27.94 10.62
N GLN A 581 -1.65 -28.94 9.95
CA GLN A 581 -1.24 -30.22 10.55
C GLN A 581 0.20 -30.21 11.04
N ASN A 582 0.97 -29.18 10.68
CA ASN A 582 2.39 -29.03 10.97
C ASN A 582 2.64 -27.85 11.91
N TRP A 583 3.38 -26.84 11.47
CA TRP A 583 3.77 -25.71 12.30
C TRP A 583 2.59 -24.82 12.73
N GLY A 584 1.51 -24.76 11.95
CA GLY A 584 0.28 -24.03 12.28
C GLY A 584 -0.72 -24.78 13.15
N LYS A 585 -0.40 -26.01 13.61
CA LYS A 585 -1.33 -26.87 14.34
C LYS A 585 -1.94 -26.19 15.56
N SER A 586 -1.12 -25.50 16.35
CA SER A 586 -1.59 -24.79 17.55
C SER A 586 -2.57 -23.65 17.23
N MET A 587 -2.61 -23.16 16.01
CA MET A 587 -3.54 -22.10 15.61
C MET A 587 -4.98 -22.63 15.50
N VAL A 588 -5.16 -23.88 15.06
CA VAL A 588 -6.45 -24.55 14.86
C VAL A 588 -6.87 -25.45 16.02
N GLU A 589 -6.17 -25.44 17.14
CA GLU A 589 -6.59 -26.12 18.37
C GLU A 589 -7.59 -25.27 19.16
N LYS A 590 -8.42 -25.91 19.97
CA LYS A 590 -9.32 -25.19 20.90
C LYS A 590 -8.50 -24.32 21.85
N GLY A 591 -8.84 -23.05 21.95
CA GLY A 591 -8.07 -22.04 22.68
C GLY A 591 -6.95 -21.38 21.87
N GLY A 592 -6.64 -21.89 20.68
CA GLY A 592 -5.72 -21.26 19.72
C GLY A 592 -6.29 -19.96 19.13
N VAL A 593 -5.46 -19.29 18.32
CA VAL A 593 -5.82 -17.96 17.75
C VAL A 593 -7.10 -17.99 16.92
N ILE A 594 -7.33 -19.05 16.16
CA ILE A 594 -8.54 -19.22 15.32
C ILE A 594 -9.80 -19.37 16.21
N ASP A 595 -9.72 -20.18 17.26
CA ASP A 595 -10.84 -20.33 18.21
C ASP A 595 -11.17 -19.02 18.94
N GLN A 596 -10.15 -18.25 19.30
CA GLN A 596 -10.31 -16.93 19.91
C GLN A 596 -11.01 -15.96 18.95
N ARG A 597 -10.59 -15.89 17.68
CA ARG A 597 -11.19 -15.01 16.66
C ARG A 597 -12.65 -15.36 16.39
N LEU A 598 -12.96 -16.64 16.21
CA LEU A 598 -14.34 -17.10 16.04
C LEU A 598 -15.23 -16.71 17.23
N LYS A 599 -14.72 -16.86 18.46
CA LYS A 599 -15.44 -16.44 19.67
C LYS A 599 -15.64 -14.92 19.74
N THR A 600 -14.65 -14.16 19.32
CA THR A 600 -14.71 -12.68 19.32
C THR A 600 -15.85 -12.15 18.45
N VAL A 601 -16.09 -12.74 17.29
CA VAL A 601 -17.23 -12.37 16.42
C VAL A 601 -18.54 -13.06 16.82
N ASN A 602 -18.54 -13.89 17.87
CA ASN A 602 -19.70 -14.69 18.27
C ASN A 602 -20.30 -15.53 17.14
N TYR A 603 -19.44 -16.24 16.40
CA TYR A 603 -19.72 -16.86 15.11
C TYR A 603 -20.96 -17.78 15.04
N LYS A 604 -21.45 -18.30 16.19
CA LYS A 604 -22.65 -19.16 16.29
C LYS A 604 -23.96 -18.37 16.38
N GLN A 605 -23.89 -17.06 16.50
CA GLN A 605 -25.06 -16.19 16.62
C GLN A 605 -25.13 -15.19 15.46
N PRO A 606 -26.30 -14.61 15.15
CA PRO A 606 -26.38 -13.47 14.24
C PRO A 606 -25.51 -12.30 14.73
N PRO A 607 -24.94 -11.54 13.81
CA PRO A 607 -25.16 -11.58 12.37
C PRO A 607 -24.39 -12.69 11.63
N TYR A 608 -23.26 -13.19 12.15
CA TYR A 608 -22.36 -14.12 11.47
C TYR A 608 -23.03 -15.44 11.08
N SER A 609 -23.75 -16.08 11.99
CA SER A 609 -24.42 -17.37 11.69
C SER A 609 -25.52 -17.26 10.61
N LYS A 610 -26.11 -16.06 10.46
CA LYS A 610 -27.10 -15.78 9.43
C LYS A 610 -26.46 -15.46 8.09
N ALA A 611 -25.42 -14.64 8.09
CA ALA A 611 -24.70 -14.22 6.88
C ALA A 611 -23.89 -15.39 6.27
N TYR A 612 -23.26 -16.20 7.15
CA TYR A 612 -22.37 -17.30 6.77
C TYR A 612 -22.81 -18.62 7.41
N PRO A 613 -23.82 -19.31 6.86
CA PRO A 613 -24.47 -20.47 7.53
C PRO A 613 -23.54 -21.66 7.80
N ARG A 614 -22.41 -21.76 7.10
CA ARG A 614 -21.39 -22.80 7.33
C ARG A 614 -20.45 -22.48 8.50
N LEU A 615 -20.31 -21.22 8.89
CA LEU A 615 -19.38 -20.82 9.93
C LEU A 615 -19.68 -21.42 11.32
N PRO A 616 -20.93 -21.54 11.79
CA PRO A 616 -21.25 -22.23 13.05
C PRO A 616 -20.76 -23.67 13.16
N THR A 617 -20.62 -24.36 12.02
CA THR A 617 -20.19 -25.77 11.95
C THR A 617 -18.67 -25.95 11.81
N TYR A 618 -17.88 -24.88 11.90
CA TYR A 618 -16.42 -24.87 11.70
C TYR A 618 -15.68 -26.03 12.44
N TRP A 619 -16.12 -26.37 13.65
CA TRP A 619 -15.51 -27.41 14.47
C TRP A 619 -16.19 -28.79 14.37
N GLU A 620 -17.16 -29.00 13.50
CA GLU A 620 -17.80 -30.29 13.27
C GLU A 620 -16.94 -31.26 12.46
N SER A 621 -16.00 -30.71 11.71
CA SER A 621 -14.91 -31.44 11.05
C SER A 621 -13.56 -31.01 11.64
N ASP A 622 -12.48 -31.74 11.34
CA ASP A 622 -11.15 -31.35 11.78
C ASP A 622 -10.64 -30.18 10.91
N PRO A 623 -10.50 -28.96 11.45
CA PRO A 623 -10.11 -27.79 10.68
C PRO A 623 -8.62 -27.76 10.32
N SER A 624 -7.83 -28.75 10.74
CA SER A 624 -6.43 -28.87 10.34
C SER A 624 -6.27 -29.38 8.89
N TYR A 625 -7.30 -29.96 8.31
CA TYR A 625 -7.30 -30.43 6.93
C TYR A 625 -7.81 -29.36 5.97
N PRO A 626 -7.15 -29.13 4.81
CA PRO A 626 -7.57 -28.15 3.80
C PRO A 626 -8.72 -28.67 2.94
N GLN A 627 -9.85 -29.00 3.57
CA GLN A 627 -11.00 -29.70 2.97
C GLN A 627 -12.05 -28.75 2.40
N GLY A 628 -12.87 -29.25 1.46
CA GLY A 628 -13.95 -28.50 0.84
C GLY A 628 -13.50 -27.35 -0.05
N ASN A 629 -12.24 -27.31 -0.45
CA ASN A 629 -11.76 -26.39 -1.46
C ASN A 629 -12.24 -26.92 -2.85
N LEU A 630 -12.92 -26.06 -3.63
CA LEU A 630 -13.53 -26.42 -4.89
C LEU A 630 -12.86 -25.71 -6.05
N ILE A 631 -12.42 -26.48 -7.07
CA ILE A 631 -11.79 -26.02 -8.30
C ILE A 631 -12.71 -26.41 -9.47
N GLU A 632 -13.53 -25.47 -9.95
CA GLU A 632 -14.62 -25.76 -10.89
C GLU A 632 -14.60 -24.87 -12.14
N GLY A 633 -14.75 -25.46 -13.30
CA GLY A 633 -14.94 -24.75 -14.55
C GLY A 633 -13.74 -23.91 -14.99
N ASN A 634 -12.53 -24.23 -14.53
CA ASN A 634 -11.34 -23.44 -14.86
C ASN A 634 -10.66 -23.94 -16.14
N LEU A 635 -10.05 -23.02 -16.89
CA LEU A 635 -9.17 -23.33 -18.01
C LEU A 635 -7.71 -23.33 -17.51
N PHE A 636 -6.99 -24.42 -17.80
CA PHE A 636 -5.56 -24.57 -17.56
C PHE A 636 -4.84 -24.74 -18.91
N TYR A 637 -4.22 -23.67 -19.39
CA TYR A 637 -3.54 -23.62 -20.68
C TYR A 637 -2.03 -23.53 -20.51
N GLN A 638 -1.27 -24.48 -21.05
CA GLN A 638 0.18 -24.58 -20.92
C GLN A 638 0.65 -24.61 -19.45
N ILE A 639 -0.05 -25.37 -18.62
CA ILE A 639 0.29 -25.55 -17.21
C ILE A 639 1.06 -26.86 -17.01
N GLY A 640 2.19 -26.80 -16.30
CA GLY A 640 2.99 -27.97 -16.01
C GLY A 640 2.31 -28.94 -15.04
N ASN A 641 1.84 -28.45 -13.91
CA ASN A 641 1.07 -29.22 -12.93
C ASN A 641 -0.15 -28.38 -12.47
N VAL A 642 -1.33 -28.91 -12.66
CA VAL A 642 -2.58 -28.19 -12.31
C VAL A 642 -2.67 -27.96 -10.81
N VAL A 643 -2.42 -28.98 -9.99
CA VAL A 643 -2.44 -28.87 -8.53
C VAL A 643 -1.22 -29.59 -7.93
N ALA A 644 -0.55 -28.92 -7.00
CA ALA A 644 0.53 -29.51 -6.22
C ALA A 644 0.19 -29.50 -4.72
N GLY A 645 0.76 -30.45 -3.98
CA GLY A 645 0.60 -30.57 -2.53
C GLY A 645 -0.47 -31.57 -2.14
N ARG A 646 -1.44 -31.13 -1.36
CA ARG A 646 -2.47 -32.01 -0.75
C ARG A 646 -3.74 -32.04 -1.59
N THR A 647 -3.72 -32.89 -2.62
CA THR A 647 -4.81 -33.00 -3.61
C THR A 647 -6.00 -33.85 -3.13
N GLU A 648 -5.81 -34.70 -2.14
CA GLU A 648 -6.80 -35.62 -1.61
C GLU A 648 -8.00 -34.96 -0.93
N TRP A 649 -7.92 -33.66 -0.65
CA TRP A 649 -9.00 -32.87 -0.05
C TRP A 649 -9.60 -31.82 -0.99
N LEU A 650 -9.24 -31.88 -2.27
CA LEU A 650 -9.76 -30.96 -3.28
C LEU A 650 -10.91 -31.61 -4.05
N GLU A 651 -11.94 -30.82 -4.33
CA GLU A 651 -12.97 -31.15 -5.28
C GLU A 651 -12.66 -30.47 -6.62
N MET A 652 -12.56 -31.27 -7.69
CA MET A 652 -12.22 -30.77 -9.02
C MET A 652 -13.29 -31.17 -10.02
N ASN A 653 -14.03 -30.21 -10.58
CA ASN A 653 -15.15 -30.45 -11.48
C ASN A 653 -15.08 -29.59 -12.73
N ASN A 654 -15.44 -30.16 -13.90
CA ASN A 654 -15.66 -29.41 -15.14
C ASN A 654 -14.49 -28.51 -15.58
N ASN A 655 -13.25 -28.86 -15.21
CA ASN A 655 -12.06 -28.12 -15.61
C ASN A 655 -11.52 -28.63 -16.95
N TRP A 656 -10.89 -27.76 -17.74
CA TRP A 656 -10.23 -28.16 -18.97
C TRP A 656 -8.72 -27.85 -18.92
N VAL A 657 -7.92 -28.90 -19.13
CA VAL A 657 -6.45 -28.81 -19.22
C VAL A 657 -6.07 -29.03 -20.69
N THR A 658 -5.32 -28.09 -21.26
CA THR A 658 -4.91 -28.17 -22.66
C THR A 658 -3.55 -27.52 -22.92
N SER A 659 -2.82 -28.06 -23.92
CA SER A 659 -1.64 -27.41 -24.51
C SER A 659 -1.93 -26.78 -25.87
N THR A 660 -3.13 -27.05 -26.46
CA THR A 660 -3.56 -26.42 -27.71
C THR A 660 -4.30 -25.12 -27.43
N ASN A 661 -4.23 -24.17 -28.37
CA ASN A 661 -4.89 -22.87 -28.22
C ASN A 661 -6.38 -23.04 -27.90
N PRO A 662 -6.86 -22.55 -26.74
CA PRO A 662 -8.26 -22.67 -26.33
C PRO A 662 -9.21 -21.71 -27.08
N GLY A 663 -8.71 -20.99 -28.07
CA GLY A 663 -9.46 -20.06 -28.89
C GLY A 663 -9.19 -18.60 -28.62
N TRP A 664 -7.97 -18.27 -28.14
CA TRP A 664 -7.54 -16.87 -27.97
C TRP A 664 -7.57 -16.10 -29.29
N VAL A 665 -8.12 -14.90 -29.28
CA VAL A 665 -7.97 -13.91 -30.37
C VAL A 665 -6.49 -13.56 -30.57
N ASP A 666 -5.76 -13.40 -29.49
CA ASP A 666 -4.32 -13.16 -29.47
C ASP A 666 -3.71 -13.84 -28.24
N PRO A 667 -3.01 -14.97 -28.42
CA PRO A 667 -2.39 -15.67 -27.29
C PRO A 667 -1.33 -14.87 -26.53
N SER A 668 -0.74 -13.85 -27.15
CA SER A 668 0.24 -12.97 -26.51
C SER A 668 -0.41 -11.86 -25.68
N ASN A 669 -1.69 -11.60 -25.88
CA ASN A 669 -2.46 -10.61 -25.15
C ASN A 669 -3.82 -11.18 -24.71
N PRO A 670 -3.89 -11.86 -23.57
CA PRO A 670 -5.12 -12.49 -23.07
C PRO A 670 -6.29 -11.52 -22.88
N LEU A 671 -6.05 -10.22 -22.71
CA LEU A 671 -7.12 -9.23 -22.58
C LEU A 671 -7.94 -9.00 -23.88
N LYS A 672 -7.45 -9.49 -25.03
CA LYS A 672 -8.27 -9.53 -26.26
C LYS A 672 -9.36 -10.61 -26.21
N GLY A 673 -9.32 -11.50 -25.23
CA GLY A 673 -10.33 -12.54 -25.02
C GLY A 673 -10.28 -13.68 -26.02
N PHE A 674 -11.40 -14.37 -26.11
CA PHE A 674 -11.59 -15.53 -26.99
C PHE A 674 -12.42 -15.19 -28.22
N GLU A 675 -12.20 -15.94 -29.31
CA GLU A 675 -13.10 -15.95 -30.47
C GLU A 675 -14.52 -16.38 -30.08
N ALA A 676 -15.52 -15.93 -30.80
CA ALA A 676 -16.92 -16.18 -30.45
C ALA A 676 -17.31 -17.68 -30.40
N ASP A 677 -16.64 -18.50 -31.21
CA ASP A 677 -16.83 -19.96 -31.28
C ASP A 677 -15.69 -20.74 -30.64
N ALA A 678 -14.93 -20.11 -29.78
CA ALA A 678 -13.74 -20.68 -29.15
C ALA A 678 -14.00 -22.03 -28.48
N PRO A 679 -13.05 -22.98 -28.57
CA PRO A 679 -13.18 -24.30 -27.95
C PRO A 679 -13.50 -24.24 -26.45
N VAL A 680 -13.04 -23.27 -25.73
CA VAL A 680 -13.27 -23.13 -24.28
C VAL A 680 -14.76 -23.16 -23.92
N TYR A 681 -15.63 -22.55 -24.73
CA TYR A 681 -17.08 -22.52 -24.49
C TYR A 681 -17.79 -23.87 -24.70
N ARG A 682 -17.16 -24.80 -25.41
CA ARG A 682 -17.64 -26.16 -25.59
C ARG A 682 -17.05 -27.16 -24.63
N MET A 683 -15.77 -26.93 -24.24
CA MET A 683 -15.00 -27.84 -23.38
C MET A 683 -15.33 -27.67 -21.91
N ILE A 684 -15.68 -26.47 -21.49
CA ILE A 684 -16.12 -26.17 -20.13
C ILE A 684 -17.59 -25.80 -20.17
N LYS A 685 -18.42 -26.66 -19.57
CA LYS A 685 -19.87 -26.43 -19.50
C LYS A 685 -20.17 -25.11 -18.78
N ASP A 686 -21.01 -24.27 -19.37
CA ASP A 686 -21.46 -22.99 -18.82
C ASP A 686 -20.30 -21.99 -18.53
N PHE A 687 -19.19 -22.06 -19.32
CA PHE A 687 -18.10 -21.08 -19.20
C PHE A 687 -18.61 -19.68 -19.59
N PRO A 688 -18.48 -18.67 -18.73
CA PRO A 688 -19.05 -17.35 -18.97
C PRO A 688 -18.29 -16.53 -20.01
N LEU A 689 -18.95 -15.55 -20.61
CA LEU A 689 -18.28 -14.47 -21.31
C LEU A 689 -17.63 -13.53 -20.27
N LEU A 690 -16.30 -13.49 -20.25
CA LEU A 690 -15.57 -12.64 -19.32
C LEU A 690 -15.44 -11.21 -19.85
N PRO A 691 -15.44 -10.20 -18.97
CA PRO A 691 -15.40 -8.77 -19.34
C PRO A 691 -13.97 -8.27 -19.63
N PHE A 692 -13.23 -8.93 -20.51
CA PHE A 692 -11.81 -8.66 -20.79
C PHE A 692 -11.50 -7.17 -21.03
N SER A 693 -12.34 -6.47 -21.80
CA SER A 693 -12.15 -5.07 -22.16
C SER A 693 -12.41 -4.06 -21.02
N LYS A 694 -12.89 -4.54 -19.88
CA LYS A 694 -13.18 -3.71 -18.70
C LYS A 694 -12.10 -3.85 -17.61
N ILE A 695 -11.11 -4.71 -17.83
CA ILE A 695 -10.05 -4.98 -16.84
C ILE A 695 -9.00 -3.89 -16.90
N GLY A 696 -8.64 -3.37 -15.75
CA GLY A 696 -7.67 -2.29 -15.57
C GLY A 696 -8.30 -0.90 -15.71
N THR A 697 -7.49 0.10 -15.41
CA THR A 697 -7.93 1.50 -15.48
C THR A 697 -7.98 2.02 -16.91
N THR A 698 -8.93 2.91 -17.18
CA THR A 698 -9.01 3.68 -18.43
C THR A 698 -8.10 4.90 -18.45
N LEU A 699 -7.48 5.25 -17.32
CA LEU A 699 -6.57 6.38 -17.23
C LEU A 699 -5.32 6.14 -18.09
N PRO A 700 -4.83 7.15 -18.85
CA PRO A 700 -3.59 7.02 -19.59
C PRO A 700 -2.38 6.90 -18.64
N LEU A 701 -1.24 6.48 -19.19
CA LEU A 701 0.04 6.66 -18.48
C LEU A 701 0.35 8.16 -18.42
N LEU A 702 0.81 8.63 -17.26
CA LEU A 702 1.34 9.99 -17.18
C LEU A 702 2.66 10.04 -17.97
N GLU A 703 2.79 11.03 -18.81
CA GLU A 703 4.09 11.35 -19.44
C GLU A 703 5.02 11.93 -18.36
N ASP A 704 6.21 11.33 -18.19
CA ASP A 704 7.24 11.71 -17.20
C ASP A 704 7.85 13.11 -17.50
#